data_c4ee433f676d64c796c9da483d33f357
#
_entry.id   c4ee433f676d64c796c9da483d33f357
#
_cell.length_a   1.000
_cell.length_b   1.000
_cell.length_c   1.000
_cell.angle_alpha   90.00
_cell.angle_beta   90.00
_cell.angle_gamma   90.00
#
_symmetry.space_group_name_H-M   'P 1'
#
loop_
_entity.id
_entity.type
_entity.pdbx_description
1 polymer ?
#
loop_
_entity_poly.entity_id
_entity_poly.type
_entity_poly.pdbx_seq_one_letter_code
_entity_poly.pdbx_strand_id
1 'polypeptide(L)'
;MAAEAGAGPADFVIPDTLPVLPLRDAVVLPLTAVPLTVGRPRSVQLVDDVMRGNRLLALVAERDGKSDPGPEDLHRIGTVGAIHQLHRVPDGTVRLMVQGIERIRLVDFTGTEPYLVARVEVLKDQTDQATEVDALRRAVVDVFRRLVEASAEMPDEMATAAENLSDPRHVAYFVAAVVPIDVAARQELLELDPVSAKLRRLIDLLQRELAVRELGRKITTETEERLTKKQREYYLREQLRSIQKELGDEQERGSEGAEFRRRIEEASLPDEARREAERELARLAGLSPASPEHGMIVTYLEWMASLPWNKLGGGAIDIRRARQILDEDHYDLEKVKDRILEYLAVKKLRQDRLERAVPADPGDNVVPAAPPPVTGDSPAREPILCFVGPPGVGKTSLGQSIARALGRRFARMSLGGVRDEAEIRGHRRTYIGALPGRIIQGLRRVETRDPVFMLDEIDKIGSDWRGDPSSALLEVLDPAQNHTFADNYLGVPFDLSQVLFIATANSLDTIPGPLRDRMEILPLSGYTDEEKVGIAQQYLIQKQLAAHALSPEELSFLPDAIRQIVRGHTREAGVRSLDREIATVARKVARRLAEGQREPALITPDNLVDYLGRPRFFDEVAERTNRPGVATGLAWTPAGGDVLFVEVTMMPSSEERLILTGMLGDVMRESAQAAVSYVWSNAEALDIDPKFFEGKTIHVHVPAGAIPTDGPSAGVTMVTALASLATRRPVRGDLAMTGEITLRGKVLPVGGIKEKVLAAHRVGIRHLILPRRNERDIEDVPEDLRRQIAFVFVDDAEEVLRHALSPAASAVARAAR
;
A
#
# COMPACT_ATOMS: atom_id res chain seq x y z
N MET A 1 -16.26 -11.02 33.19
CA MET A 1 -15.58 -11.42 34.46
C MET A 1 -15.23 -10.14 35.21
N ALA A 2 -15.93 -9.90 36.29
CA ALA A 2 -15.69 -8.77 37.18
C ALA A 2 -14.35 -8.99 37.88
N ALA A 3 -13.43 -8.08 37.70
CA ALA A 3 -12.19 -8.02 38.47
C ALA A 3 -12.27 -6.85 39.44
N GLU A 4 -12.14 -7.19 40.66
CA GLU A 4 -12.00 -6.46 41.91
C GLU A 4 -11.60 -4.98 41.78
N ALA A 5 -12.55 -4.11 42.05
CA ALA A 5 -12.32 -2.76 42.49
C ALA A 5 -11.88 -2.83 43.97
N GLY A 6 -10.62 -2.50 44.25
CA GLY A 6 -10.14 -2.54 45.64
C GLY A 6 -8.66 -2.21 45.80
N ALA A 7 -8.24 -0.97 45.48
CA ALA A 7 -7.15 -0.31 46.15
C ALA A 7 -7.41 1.19 46.01
N GLY A 8 -7.76 1.84 47.11
CA GLY A 8 -7.74 3.31 47.22
C GLY A 8 -6.34 3.87 46.90
N PRO A 9 -6.17 5.18 46.66
CA PRO A 9 -4.89 5.76 46.29
C PRO A 9 -3.85 5.41 47.37
N ALA A 10 -2.98 4.44 47.04
CA ALA A 10 -1.77 4.26 47.83
C ALA A 10 -1.08 5.61 47.85
N ASP A 11 -0.63 6.08 49.01
CA ASP A 11 0.19 7.30 49.18
C ASP A 11 1.51 7.08 48.43
N PHE A 12 1.52 7.37 47.12
CA PHE A 12 2.74 7.37 46.34
C PHE A 12 3.57 8.57 46.79
N VAL A 13 4.72 8.31 47.38
CA VAL A 13 5.72 9.36 47.64
C VAL A 13 6.33 9.70 46.27
N ILE A 14 5.93 10.82 45.68
CA ILE A 14 6.45 11.31 44.41
C ILE A 14 7.85 11.89 44.65
N PRO A 15 8.91 11.37 44.03
CA PRO A 15 10.26 11.92 44.16
C PRO A 15 10.35 13.31 43.51
N ASP A 16 11.24 14.14 44.03
CA ASP A 16 11.52 15.48 43.47
C ASP A 16 12.09 15.45 42.06
N THR A 17 12.60 14.28 41.61
CA THR A 17 13.20 14.09 40.28
C THR A 17 12.60 12.86 39.63
N LEU A 18 12.09 13.03 38.41
CA LEU A 18 11.47 11.96 37.64
C LEU A 18 12.05 11.85 36.22
N PRO A 19 12.15 10.64 35.67
CA PRO A 19 12.38 10.44 34.24
C PRO A 19 11.17 10.93 33.45
N VAL A 20 11.42 11.65 32.33
CA VAL A 20 10.39 12.32 31.54
C VAL A 20 10.15 11.54 30.24
N LEU A 21 8.93 11.04 30.05
CA LEU A 21 8.49 10.40 28.83
C LEU A 21 7.75 11.41 27.94
N PRO A 22 8.34 11.83 26.81
CA PRO A 22 7.67 12.71 25.85
C PRO A 22 6.52 11.98 25.13
N LEU A 23 5.35 12.63 25.07
CA LEU A 23 4.15 12.11 24.40
C LEU A 23 3.83 12.97 23.17
N ARG A 24 3.80 12.35 21.98
CA ARG A 24 3.61 13.08 20.72
C ARG A 24 2.15 13.48 20.46
N ASP A 25 1.24 12.53 20.62
CA ASP A 25 -0.17 12.68 20.20
C ASP A 25 -1.14 12.42 21.37
N ALA A 26 -0.66 12.51 22.61
CA ALA A 26 -1.46 12.20 23.79
C ALA A 26 -1.12 13.12 24.95
N VAL A 27 -2.13 13.41 25.77
CA VAL A 27 -2.00 14.03 27.09
C VAL A 27 -2.62 13.07 28.09
N VAL A 28 -1.85 12.62 29.07
CA VAL A 28 -2.36 11.80 30.16
C VAL A 28 -2.83 12.72 31.27
N LEU A 29 -4.10 12.57 31.64
CA LEU A 29 -4.70 13.38 32.70
C LEU A 29 -4.61 12.68 34.05
N PRO A 30 -4.55 13.41 35.17
CA PRO A 30 -4.61 12.82 36.51
C PRO A 30 -5.87 11.95 36.69
N LEU A 31 -5.79 10.94 37.57
CA LEU A 31 -6.88 10.03 37.92
C LEU A 31 -7.43 9.21 36.72
N THR A 32 -6.75 9.19 35.59
CA THR A 32 -7.14 8.42 34.42
C THR A 32 -6.14 7.32 34.07
N ALA A 33 -6.61 6.20 33.49
CA ALA A 33 -5.75 5.13 33.01
C ALA A 33 -5.79 5.10 31.49
N VAL A 34 -4.62 5.13 30.86
CA VAL A 34 -4.49 5.26 29.39
C VAL A 34 -3.48 4.25 28.86
N PRO A 35 -3.80 3.52 27.77
CA PRO A 35 -2.84 2.69 27.07
C PRO A 35 -1.92 3.59 26.22
N LEU A 36 -0.60 3.40 26.35
CA LEU A 36 0.41 4.11 25.58
C LEU A 36 1.26 3.12 24.80
N THR A 37 1.66 3.49 23.58
CA THR A 37 2.64 2.74 22.78
C THR A 37 3.92 3.53 22.66
N VAL A 38 5.03 2.94 23.07
CA VAL A 38 6.36 3.56 23.09
C VAL A 38 7.26 2.83 22.11
N GLY A 39 7.82 3.55 21.13
CA GLY A 39 8.66 2.97 20.08
C GLY A 39 10.03 3.66 19.94
N ARG A 40 10.25 4.84 20.52
CA ARG A 40 11.55 5.52 20.46
C ARG A 40 12.57 4.80 21.35
N PRO A 41 13.80 4.50 20.88
CA PRO A 41 14.81 3.75 21.66
C PRO A 41 15.08 4.34 23.03
N ARG A 42 15.25 5.68 23.15
CA ARG A 42 15.45 6.37 24.43
C ARG A 42 14.26 6.21 25.38
N SER A 43 13.03 6.26 24.82
CA SER A 43 11.81 6.09 25.61
C SER A 43 11.62 4.63 26.06
N VAL A 44 12.00 3.65 25.26
CA VAL A 44 11.98 2.23 25.65
C VAL A 44 12.97 1.98 26.78
N GLN A 45 14.19 2.52 26.68
CA GLN A 45 15.20 2.42 27.74
C GLN A 45 14.72 3.07 29.04
N LEU A 46 14.12 4.25 28.96
CA LEU A 46 13.50 4.91 30.11
C LEU A 46 12.47 4.02 30.81
N VAL A 47 11.57 3.42 30.03
CA VAL A 47 10.52 2.52 30.55
C VAL A 47 11.12 1.30 31.22
N ASP A 48 12.16 0.69 30.64
CA ASP A 48 12.86 -0.45 31.23
C ASP A 48 13.51 -0.11 32.59
N ASP A 49 14.11 1.05 32.69
CA ASP A 49 14.74 1.50 33.93
C ASP A 49 13.70 1.88 35.02
N VAL A 50 12.61 2.54 34.61
CA VAL A 50 11.48 2.86 35.50
C VAL A 50 10.81 1.61 36.05
N MET A 51 10.69 0.55 35.25
CA MET A 51 10.11 -0.74 35.65
C MET A 51 10.97 -1.48 36.70
N ARG A 52 12.29 -1.24 36.72
CA ARG A 52 13.21 -1.78 37.76
C ARG A 52 13.19 -0.96 39.06
N GLY A 53 12.65 0.27 38.97
CA GLY A 53 12.57 1.22 40.11
C GLY A 53 11.16 1.30 40.70
N ASN A 54 10.75 2.55 41.01
CA ASN A 54 9.46 2.88 41.62
C ASN A 54 8.26 2.89 40.72
N ARG A 55 8.43 2.62 39.41
CA ARG A 55 7.41 2.64 38.36
C ARG A 55 6.77 4.00 38.12
N LEU A 56 7.35 5.09 38.61
CA LEU A 56 6.87 6.44 38.43
C LEU A 56 7.66 7.17 37.36
N LEU A 57 6.95 7.90 36.50
CA LEU A 57 7.54 8.75 35.46
C LEU A 57 6.71 10.01 35.24
N ALA A 58 7.34 11.04 34.68
CA ALA A 58 6.67 12.24 34.22
C ALA A 58 6.19 12.07 32.76
N LEU A 59 4.90 12.22 32.50
CA LEU A 59 4.26 12.14 31.22
C LEU A 59 3.99 13.55 30.71
N VAL A 60 4.65 13.97 29.64
CA VAL A 60 4.62 15.34 29.16
C VAL A 60 4.41 15.39 27.66
N ALA A 61 3.44 16.20 27.20
CA ALA A 61 3.16 16.36 25.79
C ALA A 61 4.23 17.19 25.07
N GLU A 62 4.49 16.82 23.84
CA GLU A 62 5.37 17.58 22.92
C GLU A 62 4.59 18.75 22.32
N ARG A 63 5.31 19.89 22.09
CA ARG A 63 4.73 21.05 21.41
C ARG A 63 4.69 20.87 19.90
N ASP A 64 5.78 20.34 19.30
CA ASP A 64 6.03 20.25 17.85
C ASP A 64 6.51 18.87 17.49
N GLY A 65 5.81 17.82 17.65
CA GLY A 65 6.02 16.42 17.20
C GLY A 65 7.35 16.03 16.52
N LYS A 66 8.50 16.43 17.10
CA LYS A 66 9.84 16.14 16.57
C LYS A 66 10.22 14.66 16.77
N SER A 67 11.12 14.17 15.94
CA SER A 67 11.61 12.78 16.05
C SER A 67 12.36 12.51 17.37
N ASP A 68 13.13 13.47 17.86
CA ASP A 68 13.88 13.40 19.15
C ASP A 68 13.70 14.72 19.90
N PRO A 69 12.66 14.86 20.76
CA PRO A 69 12.34 16.11 21.43
C PRO A 69 13.33 16.41 22.55
N GLY A 70 13.83 17.64 22.57
CA GLY A 70 14.63 18.18 23.63
C GLY A 70 13.80 18.87 24.73
N PRO A 71 14.44 19.41 25.79
CA PRO A 71 13.75 20.11 26.88
C PRO A 71 12.84 21.28 26.47
N GLU A 72 13.19 21.99 25.40
CA GLU A 72 12.43 23.16 24.90
C GLU A 72 11.19 22.75 24.07
N ASP A 73 11.17 21.52 23.58
CA ASP A 73 10.08 20.99 22.75
C ASP A 73 8.91 20.43 23.58
N LEU A 74 9.03 20.45 24.92
CA LEU A 74 8.03 19.91 25.84
C LEU A 74 7.21 21.01 26.51
N HIS A 75 5.95 20.67 26.84
CA HIS A 75 5.16 21.49 27.74
C HIS A 75 5.77 21.50 29.15
N ARG A 76 5.54 22.58 29.88
CA ARG A 76 6.07 22.70 31.28
C ARG A 76 5.20 22.02 32.31
N ILE A 77 3.94 21.74 31.97
CA ILE A 77 3.00 21.04 32.83
C ILE A 77 2.68 19.68 32.24
N GLY A 78 2.79 18.66 33.05
CA GLY A 78 2.50 17.29 32.73
C GLY A 78 1.84 16.54 33.87
N THR A 79 1.85 15.23 33.80
CA THR A 79 1.24 14.34 34.82
C THR A 79 2.27 13.32 35.31
N VAL A 80 2.34 13.06 36.62
CA VAL A 80 3.02 11.88 37.14
C VAL A 80 2.19 10.65 36.80
N GLY A 81 2.80 9.67 36.17
CA GLY A 81 2.18 8.40 35.87
C GLY A 81 2.83 7.22 36.57
N ALA A 82 2.01 6.22 36.92
CA ALA A 82 2.49 4.92 37.39
C ALA A 82 2.23 3.86 36.31
N ILE A 83 3.26 3.06 36.01
CA ILE A 83 3.13 1.96 35.06
C ILE A 83 2.56 0.73 35.77
N HIS A 84 1.37 0.29 35.35
CA HIS A 84 0.69 -0.90 35.88
C HIS A 84 1.05 -2.17 35.12
N GLN A 85 1.00 -2.11 33.78
CA GLN A 85 1.24 -3.25 32.91
C GLN A 85 2.16 -2.86 31.76
N LEU A 86 2.99 -3.81 31.33
CA LEU A 86 3.91 -3.66 30.22
C LEU A 86 3.84 -4.91 29.34
N HIS A 87 3.64 -4.73 28.02
CA HIS A 87 3.70 -5.78 27.04
C HIS A 87 4.68 -5.40 25.94
N ARG A 88 5.65 -6.29 25.65
CA ARG A 88 6.58 -6.11 24.53
C ARG A 88 5.97 -6.70 23.28
N VAL A 89 6.03 -5.95 22.17
CA VAL A 89 5.55 -6.38 20.86
C VAL A 89 6.76 -6.83 20.02
N PRO A 90 6.61 -7.82 19.11
CA PRO A 90 7.72 -8.33 18.29
C PRO A 90 8.39 -7.27 17.39
N ASP A 91 7.70 -6.16 17.09
CA ASP A 91 8.20 -5.02 16.30
C ASP A 91 9.17 -4.09 17.08
N GLY A 92 9.52 -4.44 18.33
CA GLY A 92 10.39 -3.65 19.20
C GLY A 92 9.68 -2.54 19.96
N THR A 93 8.38 -2.34 19.77
CA THR A 93 7.59 -1.37 20.53
C THR A 93 7.13 -1.94 21.88
N VAL A 94 6.85 -1.06 22.84
CA VAL A 94 6.37 -1.43 24.18
C VAL A 94 5.01 -0.80 24.40
N ARG A 95 4.02 -1.62 24.74
CA ARG A 95 2.69 -1.16 25.15
C ARG A 95 2.60 -1.10 26.65
N LEU A 96 2.18 0.05 27.15
CA LEU A 96 2.07 0.34 28.57
C LEU A 96 0.62 0.63 28.93
N MET A 97 0.19 0.19 30.13
CA MET A 97 -0.98 0.75 30.80
C MET A 97 -0.49 1.67 31.89
N VAL A 98 -0.74 2.97 31.77
CA VAL A 98 -0.26 3.99 32.68
C VAL A 98 -1.42 4.68 33.36
N GLN A 99 -1.36 4.81 34.68
CA GLN A 99 -2.32 5.59 35.49
C GLN A 99 -1.74 6.94 35.82
N GLY A 100 -2.40 8.02 35.44
CA GLY A 100 -2.09 9.38 35.87
C GLY A 100 -2.42 9.56 37.35
N ILE A 101 -1.50 10.14 38.11
CA ILE A 101 -1.62 10.35 39.58
C ILE A 101 -1.96 11.80 39.86
N GLU A 102 -0.99 12.72 39.67
CA GLU A 102 -1.13 14.15 40.00
C GLU A 102 -0.46 15.01 38.92
N ARG A 103 -0.87 16.27 38.82
CA ARG A 103 -0.22 17.26 37.93
C ARG A 103 1.17 17.62 38.47
N ILE A 104 2.09 17.83 37.55
CA ILE A 104 3.44 18.32 37.86
C ILE A 104 3.85 19.48 36.96
N ARG A 105 4.73 20.30 37.49
CA ARG A 105 5.49 21.29 36.74
C ARG A 105 6.93 20.82 36.61
N LEU A 106 7.46 20.82 35.40
CA LEU A 106 8.88 20.63 35.15
C LEU A 106 9.62 21.93 35.54
N VAL A 107 10.45 21.88 36.57
CA VAL A 107 11.24 23.03 37.03
C VAL A 107 12.49 23.15 36.17
N ASP A 108 13.38 22.17 36.28
CA ASP A 108 14.66 22.11 35.58
C ASP A 108 14.93 20.69 35.09
N PHE A 109 15.61 20.56 33.96
CA PHE A 109 16.12 19.28 33.47
C PHE A 109 17.50 19.01 34.12
N THR A 110 17.61 17.89 34.80
CA THR A 110 18.85 17.48 35.52
C THR A 110 19.71 16.54 34.70
N GLY A 111 19.15 15.94 33.63
CA GLY A 111 19.86 15.05 32.71
C GLY A 111 19.13 14.95 31.38
N THR A 112 19.89 14.79 30.27
CA THR A 112 19.35 14.61 28.94
C THR A 112 19.76 13.27 28.29
N GLU A 113 20.73 12.56 28.90
CA GLU A 113 21.18 11.23 28.47
C GLU A 113 21.22 10.26 29.66
N PRO A 114 20.82 8.99 29.45
CA PRO A 114 20.32 8.36 28.22
C PRO A 114 18.90 8.77 27.83
N TYR A 115 18.14 9.40 28.72
CA TYR A 115 16.80 9.95 28.50
C TYR A 115 16.62 11.22 29.36
N LEU A 116 15.56 11.97 29.12
CA LEU A 116 15.29 13.18 29.84
C LEU A 116 14.93 12.89 31.32
N VAL A 117 15.56 13.61 32.23
CA VAL A 117 15.26 13.57 33.64
C VAL A 117 15.07 15.01 34.15
N ALA A 118 13.99 15.26 34.88
CA ALA A 118 13.67 16.60 35.34
C ALA A 118 13.32 16.62 36.81
N ARG A 119 13.63 17.75 37.45
CA ARG A 119 13.12 18.07 38.75
C ARG A 119 11.68 18.57 38.61
N VAL A 120 10.79 18.01 39.41
CA VAL A 120 9.35 18.23 39.31
C VAL A 120 8.80 18.85 40.60
N GLU A 121 7.79 19.68 40.42
CA GLU A 121 6.98 20.24 41.50
C GLU A 121 5.54 19.72 41.33
N VAL A 122 5.00 19.12 42.41
CA VAL A 122 3.62 18.62 42.37
C VAL A 122 2.66 19.78 42.49
N LEU A 123 1.76 19.92 41.52
CA LEU A 123 0.73 20.93 41.45
C LEU A 123 -0.61 20.37 41.95
N LYS A 124 -1.03 20.75 43.14
CA LYS A 124 -2.38 20.39 43.62
C LYS A 124 -3.40 21.32 42.98
N ASP A 125 -4.48 20.75 42.48
CA ASP A 125 -5.61 21.54 41.95
C ASP A 125 -6.23 22.39 43.07
N GLN A 126 -6.33 23.69 42.83
CA GLN A 126 -6.97 24.62 43.79
C GLN A 126 -8.48 24.50 43.66
N THR A 127 -9.15 24.24 44.78
CA THR A 127 -10.60 24.18 44.86
C THR A 127 -11.15 25.51 45.34
N ASP A 128 -11.96 26.14 44.49
CA ASP A 128 -12.66 27.41 44.78
C ASP A 128 -13.90 27.16 45.67
N GLN A 129 -14.84 28.15 45.67
CA GLN A 129 -16.10 28.07 46.42
C GLN A 129 -16.83 26.74 46.13
N ALA A 130 -16.99 25.91 47.14
CA ALA A 130 -17.52 24.55 46.99
C ALA A 130 -18.89 24.47 46.25
N THR A 131 -19.75 25.46 46.49
CA THR A 131 -21.10 25.56 45.89
C THR A 131 -21.04 25.78 44.37
N GLU A 132 -20.12 26.64 43.91
CA GLU A 132 -19.96 26.92 42.48
C GLU A 132 -19.36 25.72 41.74
N VAL A 133 -18.34 25.09 42.28
CA VAL A 133 -17.68 23.92 41.70
C VAL A 133 -18.64 22.74 41.61
N ASP A 134 -19.52 22.53 42.59
CA ASP A 134 -20.53 21.44 42.51
C ASP A 134 -21.60 21.74 41.46
N ALA A 135 -22.01 22.99 41.29
CA ALA A 135 -22.94 23.40 40.24
C ALA A 135 -22.32 23.14 38.83
N LEU A 136 -21.04 23.53 38.65
CA LEU A 136 -20.31 23.29 37.42
C LEU A 136 -20.09 21.81 37.15
N ARG A 137 -19.77 20.99 38.16
CA ARG A 137 -19.67 19.55 38.08
C ARG A 137 -20.94 18.93 37.53
N ARG A 138 -22.12 19.31 38.11
CA ARG A 138 -23.42 18.84 37.61
C ARG A 138 -23.68 19.25 36.16
N ALA A 139 -23.34 20.49 35.83
CA ALA A 139 -23.50 20.97 34.45
C ALA A 139 -22.62 20.16 33.44
N VAL A 140 -21.37 19.85 33.80
CA VAL A 140 -20.49 19.00 32.97
C VAL A 140 -21.12 17.63 32.77
N VAL A 141 -21.58 16.99 33.85
CA VAL A 141 -22.22 15.65 33.77
C VAL A 141 -23.47 15.68 32.91
N ASP A 142 -24.31 16.72 33.02
CA ASP A 142 -25.55 16.84 32.22
C ASP A 142 -25.23 17.03 30.73
N VAL A 143 -24.30 17.93 30.39
CA VAL A 143 -23.89 18.13 29.00
C VAL A 143 -23.20 16.89 28.42
N PHE A 144 -22.38 16.20 29.22
CA PHE A 144 -21.69 14.97 28.82
C PHE A 144 -22.71 13.83 28.56
N ARG A 145 -23.73 13.66 29.40
CA ARG A 145 -24.81 12.68 29.19
C ARG A 145 -25.50 12.93 27.85
N ARG A 146 -25.88 14.19 27.59
CA ARG A 146 -26.49 14.55 26.30
C ARG A 146 -25.58 14.28 25.12
N LEU A 147 -24.27 14.45 25.29
CA LEU A 147 -23.29 14.12 24.25
C LEU A 147 -23.21 12.62 23.98
N VAL A 148 -23.25 11.79 25.06
CA VAL A 148 -23.30 10.31 24.94
C VAL A 148 -24.57 9.87 24.23
N GLU A 149 -25.75 10.41 24.62
CA GLU A 149 -27.04 10.13 23.98
C GLU A 149 -27.06 10.55 22.47
N ALA A 150 -26.31 11.58 22.12
CA ALA A 150 -26.18 12.05 20.74
C ALA A 150 -25.15 11.27 19.91
N SER A 151 -24.35 10.40 20.53
CA SER A 151 -23.22 9.69 19.91
C SER A 151 -23.47 8.20 19.81
N ALA A 152 -23.47 7.63 18.60
CA ALA A 152 -23.55 6.18 18.40
C ALA A 152 -22.26 5.42 18.79
N GLU A 153 -21.15 6.14 19.02
CA GLU A 153 -19.84 5.55 19.30
C GLU A 153 -19.50 5.49 20.79
N MET A 154 -20.27 6.20 21.64
CA MET A 154 -20.01 6.26 23.08
C MET A 154 -21.04 5.38 23.82
N PRO A 155 -20.60 4.37 24.59
CA PRO A 155 -21.49 3.53 25.37
C PRO A 155 -22.19 4.31 26.50
N ASP A 156 -23.45 4.01 26.77
CA ASP A 156 -24.27 4.67 27.81
C ASP A 156 -23.65 4.52 29.23
N GLU A 157 -22.87 3.46 29.45
CA GLU A 157 -22.15 3.22 30.69
C GLU A 157 -21.17 4.35 31.05
N MET A 158 -20.66 5.10 30.07
CA MET A 158 -19.78 6.24 30.31
C MET A 158 -20.50 7.40 31.00
N ALA A 159 -21.75 7.67 30.64
CA ALA A 159 -22.56 8.68 31.33
C ALA A 159 -22.81 8.29 32.80
N THR A 160 -23.18 7.03 33.01
CA THR A 160 -23.37 6.48 34.36
C THR A 160 -22.09 6.52 35.19
N ALA A 161 -20.93 6.24 34.57
CA ALA A 161 -19.64 6.34 35.24
C ALA A 161 -19.34 7.77 35.70
N ALA A 162 -19.59 8.78 34.85
CA ALA A 162 -19.40 10.18 35.19
C ALA A 162 -20.34 10.65 36.31
N GLU A 163 -21.59 10.18 36.34
CA GLU A 163 -22.58 10.50 37.38
C GLU A 163 -22.14 9.95 38.74
N ASN A 164 -21.50 8.79 38.79
CA ASN A 164 -21.04 8.15 40.02
C ASN A 164 -19.79 8.81 40.62
N LEU A 165 -19.10 9.70 39.92
CA LEU A 165 -17.94 10.39 40.41
C LEU A 165 -18.34 11.60 41.29
N SER A 166 -17.96 11.56 42.57
CA SER A 166 -18.24 12.63 43.52
C SER A 166 -17.23 13.77 43.54
N ASP A 167 -15.96 13.48 43.21
CA ASP A 167 -14.88 14.47 43.14
C ASP A 167 -14.94 15.29 41.85
N PRO A 168 -15.11 16.64 41.91
CA PRO A 168 -15.15 17.49 40.73
C PRO A 168 -13.93 17.41 39.81
N ARG A 169 -12.74 17.18 40.39
CA ARG A 169 -11.50 16.99 39.64
C ARG A 169 -11.55 15.72 38.82
N HIS A 170 -12.02 14.63 39.47
CA HIS A 170 -12.12 13.33 38.82
C HIS A 170 -13.12 13.40 37.66
N VAL A 171 -14.27 14.07 37.83
CA VAL A 171 -15.22 14.32 36.73
C VAL A 171 -14.57 15.09 35.58
N ALA A 172 -13.85 16.17 35.89
CA ALA A 172 -13.19 16.98 34.86
C ALA A 172 -12.18 16.18 34.04
N TYR A 173 -11.34 15.40 34.66
CA TYR A 173 -10.31 14.61 34.02
C TYR A 173 -10.88 13.37 33.30
N PHE A 174 -11.84 12.69 33.92
CA PHE A 174 -12.51 11.54 33.29
C PHE A 174 -13.22 11.94 31.99
N VAL A 175 -14.05 12.98 32.03
CA VAL A 175 -14.79 13.45 30.86
C VAL A 175 -13.82 13.96 29.77
N ALA A 176 -12.78 14.72 30.14
CA ALA A 176 -11.77 15.19 29.18
C ALA A 176 -10.95 14.07 28.53
N ALA A 177 -10.78 12.93 29.22
CA ALA A 177 -10.07 11.77 28.67
C ALA A 177 -10.93 10.99 27.66
N VAL A 178 -12.24 10.93 27.86
CA VAL A 178 -13.16 10.12 27.07
C VAL A 178 -13.69 10.85 25.83
N VAL A 179 -13.91 12.17 25.93
CA VAL A 179 -14.44 12.97 24.82
C VAL A 179 -13.38 13.15 23.72
N PRO A 180 -13.74 13.07 22.43
CA PRO A 180 -12.83 13.24 21.32
C PRO A 180 -12.47 14.71 21.07
N ILE A 181 -11.77 15.33 22.02
CA ILE A 181 -11.17 16.66 21.93
C ILE A 181 -9.71 16.56 21.49
N ASP A 182 -9.17 17.60 20.88
CA ASP A 182 -7.80 17.63 20.39
C ASP A 182 -6.76 17.64 21.53
N VAL A 183 -5.51 17.33 21.19
CA VAL A 183 -4.40 17.27 22.16
C VAL A 183 -4.16 18.63 22.80
N ALA A 184 -4.28 19.72 22.05
CA ALA A 184 -4.08 21.08 22.53
C ALA A 184 -5.15 21.48 23.58
N ALA A 185 -6.41 21.13 23.37
CA ALA A 185 -7.49 21.39 24.33
C ALA A 185 -7.32 20.52 25.60
N ARG A 186 -6.84 19.27 25.49
CA ARG A 186 -6.50 18.45 26.65
C ARG A 186 -5.35 19.04 27.45
N GLN A 187 -4.32 19.54 26.78
CA GLN A 187 -3.19 20.21 27.43
C GLN A 187 -3.63 21.51 28.11
N GLU A 188 -4.46 22.30 27.46
CA GLU A 188 -5.05 23.50 28.07
C GLU A 188 -5.82 23.17 29.34
N LEU A 189 -6.66 22.14 29.34
CA LEU A 189 -7.39 21.68 30.51
C LEU A 189 -6.45 21.20 31.65
N LEU A 190 -5.33 20.55 31.30
CA LEU A 190 -4.33 20.14 32.28
C LEU A 190 -3.65 21.35 32.92
N GLU A 191 -3.38 22.42 32.18
CA GLU A 191 -2.69 23.64 32.61
C GLU A 191 -3.57 24.59 33.41
N LEU A 192 -4.88 24.61 33.17
CA LEU A 192 -5.79 25.50 33.86
C LEU A 192 -5.83 25.27 35.38
N ASP A 193 -5.97 26.34 36.16
CA ASP A 193 -6.24 26.37 37.57
C ASP A 193 -7.06 27.62 37.86
N PRO A 194 -8.07 27.61 38.74
CA PRO A 194 -8.57 26.52 39.60
C PRO A 194 -9.51 25.52 38.95
N VAL A 195 -10.04 24.54 39.70
CA VAL A 195 -10.96 23.48 39.20
C VAL A 195 -12.21 24.06 38.53
N SER A 196 -12.74 25.18 39.04
CA SER A 196 -13.87 25.85 38.40
C SER A 196 -13.58 26.30 36.95
N ALA A 197 -12.36 26.79 36.69
CA ALA A 197 -11.92 27.20 35.36
C ALA A 197 -11.85 25.98 34.41
N LYS A 198 -11.33 24.82 34.89
CA LYS A 198 -11.33 23.58 34.12
C LYS A 198 -12.73 23.13 33.74
N LEU A 199 -13.65 23.13 34.73
CA LEU A 199 -15.04 22.70 34.48
C LEU A 199 -15.76 23.63 33.48
N ARG A 200 -15.57 24.96 33.61
CA ARG A 200 -16.14 25.92 32.64
C ARG A 200 -15.61 25.69 31.24
N ARG A 201 -14.30 25.55 31.12
CA ARG A 201 -13.66 25.27 29.81
C ARG A 201 -14.13 23.94 29.20
N LEU A 202 -14.30 22.93 30.04
CA LEU A 202 -14.82 21.64 29.61
C LEU A 202 -16.27 21.74 29.13
N ILE A 203 -17.13 22.51 29.80
CA ILE A 203 -18.51 22.79 29.35
C ILE A 203 -18.50 23.41 27.96
N ASP A 204 -17.64 24.40 27.71
CA ASP A 204 -17.54 25.06 26.41
C ASP A 204 -17.14 24.05 25.30
N LEU A 205 -16.19 23.16 25.58
CA LEU A 205 -15.74 22.13 24.66
C LEU A 205 -16.85 21.11 24.38
N LEU A 206 -17.53 20.64 25.44
CA LEU A 206 -18.63 19.70 25.33
C LEU A 206 -19.83 20.28 24.54
N GLN A 207 -20.16 21.55 24.78
CA GLN A 207 -21.25 22.24 24.06
C GLN A 207 -20.95 22.37 22.56
N ARG A 208 -19.68 22.66 22.21
CA ARG A 208 -19.26 22.70 20.80
C ARG A 208 -19.38 21.34 20.14
N GLU A 209 -18.88 20.29 20.78
CA GLU A 209 -18.96 18.94 20.26
C GLU A 209 -20.40 18.44 20.12
N LEU A 210 -21.25 18.76 21.13
CA LEU A 210 -22.68 18.46 21.07
C LEU A 210 -23.37 19.19 19.90
N ALA A 211 -23.06 20.47 19.71
CA ALA A 211 -23.63 21.24 18.59
C ALA A 211 -23.24 20.68 17.21
N VAL A 212 -21.99 20.24 17.05
CA VAL A 212 -21.52 19.58 15.82
C VAL A 212 -22.30 18.28 15.57
N ARG A 213 -22.49 17.46 16.60
CA ARG A 213 -23.23 16.19 16.48
C ARG A 213 -24.73 16.40 16.27
N GLU A 214 -25.35 17.36 16.96
CA GLU A 214 -26.75 17.73 16.75
C GLU A 214 -26.98 18.29 15.33
N LEU A 215 -26.03 19.08 14.80
CA LEU A 215 -26.07 19.57 13.41
C LEU A 215 -25.94 18.41 12.41
N GLY A 216 -25.01 17.51 12.64
CA GLY A 216 -24.85 16.28 11.84
C GLY A 216 -26.14 15.46 11.82
N ARG A 217 -26.76 15.25 12.99
CA ARG A 217 -28.05 14.56 13.12
C ARG A 217 -29.20 15.29 12.42
N LYS A 218 -29.24 16.63 12.51
CA LYS A 218 -30.23 17.46 11.77
C LYS A 218 -30.08 17.31 10.26
N ILE A 219 -28.85 17.35 9.75
CA ILE A 219 -28.55 17.15 8.31
C ILE A 219 -28.97 15.74 7.87
N THR A 220 -28.70 14.73 8.68
CA THR A 220 -29.12 13.34 8.41
C THR A 220 -30.65 13.23 8.46
N THR A 221 -31.30 13.82 9.49
CA THR A 221 -32.75 13.83 9.65
C THR A 221 -33.46 14.64 8.56
N GLU A 222 -32.90 15.81 8.17
CA GLU A 222 -33.46 16.61 7.03
C GLU A 222 -33.27 15.87 5.69
N THR A 223 -32.20 15.08 5.57
CA THR A 223 -31.97 14.23 4.39
C THR A 223 -32.92 13.02 4.42
N GLU A 224 -33.11 12.43 5.57
CA GLU A 224 -34.12 11.38 5.81
C GLU A 224 -35.54 11.90 5.68
N GLU A 225 -35.85 13.10 6.17
CA GLU A 225 -37.14 13.76 5.99
C GLU A 225 -37.42 14.16 4.52
N ARG A 226 -36.40 14.56 3.76
CA ARG A 226 -36.53 14.76 2.29
C ARG A 226 -36.70 13.41 1.56
N LEU A 227 -36.03 12.37 2.02
CA LEU A 227 -36.26 11.00 1.56
C LEU A 227 -37.66 10.51 2.02
N THR A 228 -38.04 10.76 3.29
CA THR A 228 -39.31 10.36 3.87
C THR A 228 -40.47 11.16 3.27
N LYS A 229 -40.25 12.45 2.88
CA LYS A 229 -41.28 13.23 2.16
C LYS A 229 -41.50 12.74 0.74
N LYS A 230 -40.43 12.32 0.05
CA LYS A 230 -40.54 11.57 -1.21
C LYS A 230 -41.10 10.14 -1.00
N GLN A 231 -40.72 9.49 0.09
CA GLN A 231 -41.30 8.21 0.49
C GLN A 231 -42.75 8.37 0.97
N ARG A 232 -43.10 9.48 1.63
CA ARG A 232 -44.45 9.75 2.07
C ARG A 232 -45.38 10.18 0.92
N GLU A 233 -44.88 10.93 -0.09
CA GLU A 233 -45.57 11.08 -1.37
C GLU A 233 -45.66 9.76 -2.15
N TYR A 234 -44.61 8.94 -2.11
CA TYR A 234 -44.65 7.58 -2.61
C TYR A 234 -45.58 6.72 -1.77
N TYR A 235 -45.52 6.83 -0.42
CA TYR A 235 -46.38 6.10 0.53
C TYR A 235 -47.85 6.55 0.47
N LEU A 236 -48.14 7.80 0.27
CA LEU A 236 -49.53 8.32 0.02
C LEU A 236 -50.02 7.92 -1.37
N ARG A 237 -49.13 7.85 -2.36
CA ARG A 237 -49.43 7.21 -3.64
C ARG A 237 -49.59 5.69 -3.50
N GLU A 238 -48.80 5.08 -2.62
CA GLU A 238 -48.90 3.69 -2.30
C GLU A 238 -50.09 3.37 -1.40
N GLN A 239 -50.47 4.27 -0.46
CA GLN A 239 -51.74 4.15 0.27
C GLN A 239 -52.96 4.38 -0.63
N LEU A 240 -52.91 5.29 -1.57
CA LEU A 240 -53.95 5.38 -2.63
C LEU A 240 -53.94 4.13 -3.51
N ARG A 241 -52.78 3.55 -3.82
CA ARG A 241 -52.67 2.26 -4.47
C ARG A 241 -53.09 1.12 -3.52
N SER A 242 -52.75 1.15 -2.21
CA SER A 242 -53.12 0.15 -1.23
C SER A 242 -54.64 0.17 -0.95
N ILE A 243 -55.27 1.35 -0.90
CA ILE A 243 -56.75 1.47 -0.80
C ILE A 243 -57.41 1.04 -2.12
N GLN A 244 -56.81 1.33 -3.26
CA GLN A 244 -57.15 0.75 -4.54
C GLN A 244 -56.81 -0.77 -4.61
N LYS A 245 -55.86 -1.23 -3.79
CA LYS A 245 -55.33 -2.56 -3.66
C LYS A 245 -56.09 -3.46 -2.67
N GLU A 246 -56.67 -2.91 -1.58
CA GLU A 246 -57.57 -3.64 -0.68
C GLU A 246 -58.90 -4.05 -1.39
N LEU A 247 -59.17 -3.44 -2.54
CA LEU A 247 -60.25 -3.85 -3.48
C LEU A 247 -59.74 -4.82 -4.58
N GLY A 248 -58.40 -5.16 -4.65
CA GLY A 248 -57.82 -6.00 -5.70
C GLY A 248 -56.61 -6.84 -5.31
N ASP A 249 -56.29 -7.01 -4.04
CA ASP A 249 -54.99 -7.41 -3.48
C ASP A 249 -54.60 -8.88 -3.55
N GLU A 250 -55.41 -9.74 -4.12
CA GLU A 250 -55.02 -11.15 -4.42
C GLU A 250 -54.21 -11.24 -5.75
N GLN A 251 -54.28 -10.23 -6.63
CA GLN A 251 -53.65 -10.27 -7.94
C GLN A 251 -52.19 -9.77 -7.93
N GLU A 252 -51.79 -8.90 -7.00
CA GLU A 252 -50.41 -8.32 -6.98
C GLU A 252 -49.41 -9.13 -6.12
N ARG A 253 -49.85 -9.79 -5.04
CA ARG A 253 -49.04 -10.81 -4.33
C ARG A 253 -48.65 -11.96 -5.25
N GLY A 254 -49.52 -12.27 -6.23
CA GLY A 254 -49.23 -13.16 -7.35
C GLY A 254 -48.23 -12.59 -8.34
N SER A 255 -48.20 -11.25 -8.51
CA SER A 255 -47.38 -10.59 -9.54
C SER A 255 -45.89 -10.47 -9.18
N GLU A 256 -45.53 -10.05 -7.95
CA GLU A 256 -44.12 -9.95 -7.53
C GLU A 256 -43.45 -11.33 -7.47
N GLY A 257 -44.12 -12.27 -6.82
CA GLY A 257 -43.66 -13.66 -6.78
C GLY A 257 -43.62 -14.31 -8.16
N ALA A 258 -44.59 -14.00 -9.04
CA ALA A 258 -44.59 -14.47 -10.43
C ALA A 258 -43.48 -13.83 -11.26
N GLU A 259 -43.17 -12.55 -11.03
CA GLU A 259 -42.06 -11.86 -11.71
C GLU A 259 -40.72 -12.46 -11.33
N PHE A 260 -40.47 -12.67 -10.00
CA PHE A 260 -39.24 -13.35 -9.56
C PHE A 260 -39.14 -14.76 -10.10
N ARG A 261 -40.25 -15.53 -10.12
CA ARG A 261 -40.24 -16.90 -10.68
C ARG A 261 -39.84 -16.87 -12.15
N ARG A 262 -40.40 -15.97 -12.96
CA ARG A 262 -40.04 -15.82 -14.36
C ARG A 262 -38.56 -15.45 -14.52
N ARG A 263 -38.05 -14.47 -13.74
CA ARG A 263 -36.63 -14.05 -13.77
C ARG A 263 -35.68 -15.17 -13.35
N ILE A 264 -36.06 -16.00 -12.38
CA ILE A 264 -35.31 -17.18 -11.94
C ILE A 264 -35.30 -18.25 -13.03
N GLU A 265 -36.41 -18.49 -13.72
CA GLU A 265 -36.48 -19.39 -14.87
C GLU A 265 -35.61 -18.91 -16.03
N GLU A 266 -35.69 -17.60 -16.37
CA GLU A 266 -34.87 -16.96 -17.40
C GLU A 266 -33.37 -17.03 -17.08
N ALA A 267 -32.96 -16.90 -15.81
CA ALA A 267 -31.58 -16.98 -15.36
C ALA A 267 -30.99 -18.39 -15.41
N SER A 268 -31.82 -19.44 -15.64
CA SER A 268 -31.40 -20.84 -15.80
C SER A 268 -30.47 -21.33 -14.69
N LEU A 269 -30.89 -21.20 -13.43
CA LEU A 269 -30.11 -21.55 -12.26
C LEU A 269 -29.79 -23.06 -12.23
N PRO A 270 -28.62 -23.47 -11.71
CA PRO A 270 -28.33 -24.87 -11.34
C PRO A 270 -29.35 -25.40 -10.33
N ASP A 271 -29.54 -26.72 -10.28
CA ASP A 271 -30.61 -27.37 -9.46
C ASP A 271 -30.54 -26.99 -7.98
N GLU A 272 -29.38 -26.86 -7.40
CA GLU A 272 -29.18 -26.46 -6.01
C GLU A 272 -29.56 -25.00 -5.76
N ALA A 273 -29.08 -24.10 -6.61
CA ALA A 273 -29.43 -22.68 -6.55
C ALA A 273 -30.93 -22.45 -6.82
N ARG A 274 -31.50 -23.21 -7.74
CA ARG A 274 -32.95 -23.15 -8.04
C ARG A 274 -33.78 -23.56 -6.84
N ARG A 275 -33.46 -24.71 -6.17
CA ARG A 275 -34.15 -25.16 -4.98
C ARG A 275 -34.09 -24.15 -3.85
N GLU A 276 -32.96 -23.51 -3.63
CA GLU A 276 -32.81 -22.46 -2.62
C GLU A 276 -33.62 -21.21 -2.98
N ALA A 277 -33.57 -20.76 -4.24
CA ALA A 277 -34.36 -19.62 -4.72
C ALA A 277 -35.89 -19.89 -4.59
N GLU A 278 -36.34 -21.08 -4.97
CA GLU A 278 -37.77 -21.51 -4.81
C GLU A 278 -38.19 -21.57 -3.34
N ARG A 279 -37.30 -22.02 -2.44
CA ARG A 279 -37.58 -22.06 -0.99
C ARG A 279 -37.73 -20.63 -0.44
N GLU A 280 -36.85 -19.71 -0.79
CA GLU A 280 -36.94 -18.31 -0.35
C GLU A 280 -38.15 -17.61 -0.99
N LEU A 281 -38.49 -17.95 -2.22
CA LEU A 281 -39.66 -17.41 -2.91
C LEU A 281 -40.96 -17.88 -2.23
N ALA A 282 -41.02 -19.14 -1.81
CA ALA A 282 -42.16 -19.68 -1.01
C ALA A 282 -42.24 -18.98 0.35
N ARG A 283 -41.11 -18.66 0.96
CA ARG A 283 -41.06 -17.92 2.23
C ARG A 283 -41.53 -16.47 2.06
N LEU A 284 -41.11 -15.81 0.96
CA LEU A 284 -41.51 -14.44 0.62
C LEU A 284 -43.05 -14.31 0.53
N ALA A 285 -43.71 -15.29 -0.07
CA ALA A 285 -45.19 -15.32 -0.21
C ALA A 285 -45.94 -15.28 1.13
N GLY A 286 -45.32 -15.78 2.21
CA GLY A 286 -45.90 -15.80 3.56
C GLY A 286 -45.57 -14.59 4.42
N LEU A 287 -44.68 -13.68 3.98
CA LEU A 287 -44.19 -12.54 4.77
C LEU A 287 -44.95 -11.25 4.45
N SER A 288 -45.12 -10.40 5.47
CA SER A 288 -45.66 -9.05 5.27
C SER A 288 -44.59 -8.18 4.59
N PRO A 289 -44.95 -7.32 3.59
CA PRO A 289 -44.06 -6.36 2.97
C PRO A 289 -43.40 -5.36 3.94
N ALA A 290 -44.00 -5.15 5.11
CA ALA A 290 -43.47 -4.31 6.17
C ALA A 290 -42.40 -4.99 7.03
N SER A 291 -42.17 -6.29 6.85
CA SER A 291 -41.17 -7.05 7.62
C SER A 291 -39.75 -6.74 7.07
N PRO A 292 -38.77 -6.52 7.94
CA PRO A 292 -37.38 -6.41 7.52
C PRO A 292 -36.87 -7.65 6.77
N GLU A 293 -37.38 -8.84 7.10
CA GLU A 293 -37.05 -10.10 6.42
C GLU A 293 -37.50 -10.09 4.95
N HIS A 294 -38.66 -9.46 4.63
CA HIS A 294 -39.16 -9.35 3.26
C HIS A 294 -38.13 -8.66 2.38
N GLY A 295 -37.60 -7.47 2.80
CA GLY A 295 -36.57 -6.74 2.06
C GLY A 295 -35.28 -7.53 1.88
N MET A 296 -34.88 -8.30 2.88
CA MET A 296 -33.68 -9.16 2.76
C MET A 296 -33.87 -10.29 1.74
N ILE A 297 -35.03 -10.94 1.74
CA ILE A 297 -35.35 -12.02 0.77
C ILE A 297 -35.48 -11.45 -0.64
N VAL A 298 -36.13 -10.32 -0.82
CA VAL A 298 -36.22 -9.63 -2.12
C VAL A 298 -34.82 -9.32 -2.66
N THR A 299 -33.96 -8.71 -1.84
CA THR A 299 -32.57 -8.44 -2.24
C THR A 299 -31.81 -9.72 -2.60
N TYR A 300 -31.99 -10.79 -1.84
CA TYR A 300 -31.38 -12.09 -2.13
C TYR A 300 -31.87 -12.67 -3.47
N LEU A 301 -33.19 -12.67 -3.72
CA LEU A 301 -33.76 -13.15 -4.97
C LEU A 301 -33.34 -12.29 -6.17
N GLU A 302 -33.16 -10.97 -5.99
CA GLU A 302 -32.57 -10.09 -6.99
C GLU A 302 -31.14 -10.51 -7.37
N TRP A 303 -30.32 -10.84 -6.35
CA TRP A 303 -28.97 -11.37 -6.60
C TRP A 303 -29.05 -12.69 -7.37
N MET A 304 -29.84 -13.66 -6.90
CA MET A 304 -30.01 -14.96 -7.54
C MET A 304 -30.45 -14.85 -9.02
N ALA A 305 -31.43 -13.98 -9.30
CA ALA A 305 -31.97 -13.75 -10.63
C ALA A 305 -31.05 -12.95 -11.56
N SER A 306 -30.13 -12.14 -10.99
CA SER A 306 -29.26 -11.25 -11.79
C SER A 306 -27.88 -11.82 -12.09
N LEU A 307 -27.50 -12.93 -11.41
CA LEU A 307 -26.21 -13.58 -11.64
C LEU A 307 -26.20 -14.37 -12.97
N PRO A 308 -25.08 -14.35 -13.69
CA PRO A 308 -24.97 -15.02 -15.00
C PRO A 308 -24.65 -16.52 -14.82
N TRP A 309 -25.60 -17.32 -14.33
CA TRP A 309 -25.40 -18.76 -14.05
C TRP A 309 -24.96 -19.57 -15.26
N ASN A 310 -25.56 -19.30 -16.46
CA ASN A 310 -25.31 -20.03 -17.69
C ASN A 310 -25.02 -19.13 -18.89
N LYS A 311 -24.90 -17.80 -18.70
CA LYS A 311 -24.70 -16.85 -19.81
C LYS A 311 -23.22 -16.71 -20.15
N LEU A 312 -22.80 -17.27 -21.27
CA LEU A 312 -21.45 -17.11 -21.81
C LEU A 312 -21.38 -15.85 -22.67
N GLY A 313 -20.26 -15.13 -22.58
CA GLY A 313 -20.02 -13.87 -23.30
C GLY A 313 -19.00 -14.01 -24.44
N GLY A 314 -18.16 -15.06 -24.42
CA GLY A 314 -17.09 -15.26 -25.37
C GLY A 314 -17.48 -16.08 -26.62
N GLY A 315 -16.82 -15.78 -27.75
CA GLY A 315 -16.88 -16.56 -28.99
C GLY A 315 -15.73 -17.57 -29.13
N ALA A 316 -15.59 -18.16 -30.30
CA ALA A 316 -14.48 -19.05 -30.63
C ALA A 316 -13.14 -18.29 -30.54
N ILE A 317 -12.13 -18.90 -29.94
CA ILE A 317 -10.79 -18.32 -29.79
C ILE A 317 -10.09 -18.29 -31.15
N ASP A 318 -9.78 -17.11 -31.67
CA ASP A 318 -8.98 -16.91 -32.90
C ASP A 318 -7.59 -16.36 -32.52
N ILE A 319 -6.57 -17.22 -32.68
CA ILE A 319 -5.18 -16.90 -32.32
C ILE A 319 -4.59 -15.79 -33.20
N ARG A 320 -5.01 -15.74 -34.51
CA ARG A 320 -4.51 -14.71 -35.41
C ARG A 320 -5.06 -13.34 -35.05
N ARG A 321 -6.34 -13.28 -34.74
CA ARG A 321 -6.98 -12.06 -34.26
C ARG A 321 -6.42 -11.64 -32.90
N ALA A 322 -6.13 -12.61 -32.00
CA ALA A 322 -5.53 -12.33 -30.71
C ALA A 322 -4.13 -11.69 -30.85
N ARG A 323 -3.30 -12.22 -31.79
CA ARG A 323 -1.99 -11.60 -32.08
C ARG A 323 -2.16 -10.18 -32.58
N GLN A 324 -3.04 -9.96 -33.54
CA GLN A 324 -3.30 -8.63 -34.10
C GLN A 324 -3.72 -7.64 -33.01
N ILE A 325 -4.63 -8.01 -32.10
CA ILE A 325 -5.09 -7.16 -31.01
C ILE A 325 -3.95 -6.83 -30.03
N LEU A 326 -3.11 -7.81 -29.68
CA LEU A 326 -1.98 -7.59 -28.79
C LEU A 326 -0.94 -6.66 -29.43
N ASP A 327 -0.72 -6.75 -30.75
CA ASP A 327 0.21 -5.89 -31.48
C ASP A 327 -0.35 -4.47 -31.66
N GLU A 328 -1.66 -4.33 -31.85
CA GLU A 328 -2.33 -3.02 -31.89
C GLU A 328 -2.30 -2.28 -30.55
N ASP A 329 -2.40 -3.00 -29.41
CA ASP A 329 -2.55 -2.40 -28.09
C ASP A 329 -1.24 -2.20 -27.35
N HIS A 330 -0.19 -2.96 -27.69
CA HIS A 330 1.05 -2.99 -26.93
C HIS A 330 2.27 -2.87 -27.83
N TYR A 331 3.08 -1.88 -27.51
CA TYR A 331 4.38 -1.68 -28.16
C TYR A 331 5.38 -2.70 -27.62
N ASP A 332 6.13 -3.37 -28.49
CA ASP A 332 7.11 -4.41 -28.13
C ASP A 332 6.48 -5.54 -27.28
N LEU A 333 7.13 -6.04 -26.25
CA LEU A 333 6.69 -7.12 -25.34
C LEU A 333 6.52 -8.49 -26.03
N GLU A 334 7.29 -8.80 -27.08
CA GLU A 334 7.12 -9.99 -27.93
C GLU A 334 7.12 -11.29 -27.12
N LYS A 335 8.06 -11.47 -26.18
CA LYS A 335 8.12 -12.66 -25.32
C LYS A 335 6.84 -12.86 -24.50
N VAL A 336 6.24 -11.77 -24.01
CA VAL A 336 5.01 -11.81 -23.20
C VAL A 336 3.81 -12.08 -24.09
N LYS A 337 3.74 -11.44 -25.26
CA LYS A 337 2.70 -11.68 -26.26
C LYS A 337 2.70 -13.14 -26.76
N ASP A 338 3.86 -13.67 -27.12
CA ASP A 338 4.00 -15.06 -27.55
C ASP A 338 3.55 -16.03 -26.46
N ARG A 339 3.90 -15.78 -25.21
CA ARG A 339 3.47 -16.63 -24.08
C ARG A 339 1.96 -16.57 -23.86
N ILE A 340 1.36 -15.39 -23.99
CA ILE A 340 -0.11 -15.23 -23.95
C ILE A 340 -0.76 -16.02 -25.09
N LEU A 341 -0.23 -15.93 -26.31
CA LEU A 341 -0.75 -16.68 -27.47
C LEU A 341 -0.61 -18.19 -27.31
N GLU A 342 0.48 -18.70 -26.75
CA GLU A 342 0.66 -20.11 -26.42
C GLU A 342 -0.41 -20.58 -25.42
N TYR A 343 -0.64 -19.79 -24.36
CA TYR A 343 -1.69 -20.07 -23.37
C TYR A 343 -3.08 -20.14 -24.03
N LEU A 344 -3.41 -19.15 -24.86
CA LEU A 344 -4.67 -19.12 -25.60
C LEU A 344 -4.80 -20.26 -26.60
N ALA A 345 -3.71 -20.69 -27.25
CA ALA A 345 -3.68 -21.82 -28.15
C ALA A 345 -3.99 -23.14 -27.46
N VAL A 346 -3.40 -23.37 -26.26
CA VAL A 346 -3.70 -24.57 -25.45
C VAL A 346 -5.19 -24.57 -25.04
N LYS A 347 -5.71 -23.41 -24.63
CA LYS A 347 -7.12 -23.26 -24.25
C LYS A 347 -8.05 -23.55 -25.41
N LYS A 348 -7.76 -23.04 -26.60
CA LYS A 348 -8.50 -23.33 -27.83
C LYS A 348 -8.51 -24.82 -28.15
N LEU A 349 -7.34 -25.46 -28.13
CA LEU A 349 -7.23 -26.89 -28.46
C LEU A 349 -8.02 -27.76 -27.48
N ARG A 350 -8.08 -27.40 -26.22
CA ARG A 350 -8.91 -28.09 -25.22
C ARG A 350 -10.40 -27.90 -25.52
N GLN A 351 -10.83 -26.68 -25.84
CA GLN A 351 -12.22 -26.39 -26.19
C GLN A 351 -12.65 -27.16 -27.46
N ASP A 352 -11.85 -27.10 -28.54
CA ASP A 352 -12.10 -27.82 -29.80
C ASP A 352 -12.20 -29.33 -29.58
N ARG A 353 -11.42 -29.91 -28.65
CA ARG A 353 -11.47 -31.34 -28.33
C ARG A 353 -12.70 -31.72 -27.53
N LEU A 354 -13.13 -30.89 -26.57
CA LEU A 354 -14.35 -31.09 -25.80
C LEU A 354 -15.59 -31.02 -26.71
N GLU A 355 -15.66 -30.06 -27.61
CA GLU A 355 -16.77 -29.94 -28.61
C GLU A 355 -16.86 -31.14 -29.53
N ARG A 356 -15.71 -31.70 -29.94
CA ARG A 356 -15.68 -32.91 -30.80
C ARG A 356 -16.02 -34.21 -30.07
N ALA A 357 -15.87 -34.22 -28.72
CA ALA A 357 -16.17 -35.37 -27.87
C ALA A 357 -17.67 -35.50 -27.53
N VAL A 358 -18.49 -34.46 -27.82
CA VAL A 358 -19.96 -34.51 -27.67
C VAL A 358 -20.53 -35.09 -28.97
N PRO A 359 -21.22 -36.28 -28.95
CA PRO A 359 -21.82 -36.88 -30.17
C PRO A 359 -22.90 -35.97 -30.73
N ALA A 360 -22.84 -35.78 -32.03
CA ALA A 360 -23.73 -34.86 -32.76
C ALA A 360 -25.18 -35.39 -32.97
N ASP A 361 -25.52 -36.62 -32.56
CA ASP A 361 -26.85 -37.18 -32.76
C ASP A 361 -27.23 -38.21 -31.70
N PRO A 362 -28.40 -38.12 -31.03
CA PRO A 362 -28.85 -39.12 -30.04
C PRO A 362 -29.39 -40.43 -30.68
N GLY A 363 -29.25 -40.66 -32.00
CA GLY A 363 -29.87 -41.72 -32.76
C GLY A 363 -29.02 -42.96 -33.06
N ASP A 364 -27.70 -42.89 -32.98
CA ASP A 364 -26.83 -44.04 -33.28
C ASP A 364 -26.32 -44.68 -31.96
N ASN A 365 -26.73 -45.98 -31.76
CA ASN A 365 -26.24 -46.85 -30.73
C ASN A 365 -24.75 -47.24 -30.94
N VAL A 366 -23.87 -46.25 -31.07
CA VAL A 366 -22.43 -46.46 -30.96
C VAL A 366 -22.08 -46.24 -29.49
N VAL A 367 -21.72 -47.30 -28.78
CA VAL A 367 -21.12 -47.25 -27.47
C VAL A 367 -19.95 -46.24 -27.54
N PRO A 368 -20.01 -45.14 -26.85
CA PRO A 368 -18.93 -44.18 -26.88
C PRO A 368 -17.66 -44.90 -26.42
N ALA A 369 -16.64 -44.98 -27.27
CA ALA A 369 -15.32 -45.40 -26.83
C ALA A 369 -14.97 -44.48 -25.66
N ALA A 370 -14.84 -45.07 -24.48
CA ALA A 370 -14.43 -44.33 -23.31
C ALA A 370 -13.18 -43.50 -23.69
N PRO A 371 -13.15 -42.20 -23.38
CA PRO A 371 -11.94 -41.42 -23.62
C PRO A 371 -10.78 -42.22 -23.02
N PRO A 372 -9.62 -42.29 -23.69
CA PRO A 372 -8.50 -43.04 -23.17
C PRO A 372 -8.29 -42.58 -21.76
N PRO A 373 -8.15 -43.50 -20.79
CA PRO A 373 -7.93 -43.10 -19.39
C PRO A 373 -6.68 -42.21 -19.39
N VAL A 374 -6.85 -40.98 -18.99
CA VAL A 374 -5.73 -40.13 -18.66
C VAL A 374 -5.12 -40.76 -17.41
N THR A 375 -4.16 -41.68 -17.66
CA THR A 375 -3.36 -42.29 -16.61
C THR A 375 -2.45 -41.22 -16.07
N GLY A 376 -2.87 -40.60 -15.02
CA GLY A 376 -2.13 -39.56 -14.30
C GLY A 376 -3.13 -38.74 -13.48
N ASP A 377 -3.13 -38.98 -12.20
CA ASP A 377 -3.84 -38.20 -11.19
C ASP A 377 -3.59 -36.71 -11.41
N SER A 378 -4.62 -36.00 -11.64
CA SER A 378 -4.87 -34.54 -11.69
C SER A 378 -5.28 -34.06 -13.09
N PRO A 379 -6.41 -33.38 -13.22
CA PRO A 379 -6.68 -32.54 -14.39
C PRO A 379 -5.52 -31.54 -14.50
N ALA A 380 -4.84 -31.55 -15.64
CA ALA A 380 -3.68 -30.66 -15.86
C ALA A 380 -4.07 -29.21 -15.47
N ARG A 381 -3.52 -28.76 -14.36
CA ARG A 381 -3.81 -27.45 -13.77
C ARG A 381 -3.49 -26.37 -14.82
N GLU A 382 -4.47 -25.57 -15.21
CA GLU A 382 -4.17 -24.38 -16.00
C GLU A 382 -3.48 -23.37 -15.06
N PRO A 383 -2.26 -22.95 -15.38
CA PRO A 383 -1.60 -21.94 -14.56
C PRO A 383 -2.32 -20.59 -14.72
N ILE A 384 -2.34 -19.82 -13.65
CA ILE A 384 -2.90 -18.47 -13.64
C ILE A 384 -1.80 -17.52 -14.11
N LEU A 385 -2.06 -16.75 -15.16
CA LEU A 385 -1.10 -15.77 -15.63
C LEU A 385 -0.94 -14.64 -14.60
N CYS A 386 0.28 -14.41 -14.14
CA CYS A 386 0.62 -13.35 -13.20
C CYS A 386 1.61 -12.37 -13.83
N PHE A 387 1.17 -11.16 -14.13
CA PHE A 387 2.03 -10.09 -14.66
C PHE A 387 2.74 -9.38 -13.53
N VAL A 388 4.06 -9.49 -13.49
CA VAL A 388 4.90 -8.91 -12.43
C VAL A 388 5.83 -7.86 -13.01
N GLY A 389 5.85 -6.68 -12.41
CA GLY A 389 6.76 -5.61 -12.86
C GLY A 389 6.39 -4.24 -12.28
N PRO A 390 7.19 -3.22 -12.58
CA PRO A 390 6.98 -1.88 -12.05
C PRO A 390 5.64 -1.26 -12.47
N PRO A 391 5.19 -0.22 -11.75
CA PRO A 391 3.95 0.47 -12.12
C PRO A 391 4.08 1.16 -13.49
N GLY A 392 2.99 1.13 -14.27
CA GLY A 392 2.92 1.83 -15.55
C GLY A 392 3.51 1.09 -16.75
N VAL A 393 3.83 -0.22 -16.64
CA VAL A 393 4.31 -1.05 -17.76
C VAL A 393 3.20 -1.77 -18.54
N GLY A 394 1.94 -1.44 -18.29
CA GLY A 394 0.84 -1.99 -19.08
C GLY A 394 0.19 -3.27 -18.53
N LYS A 395 0.45 -3.69 -17.29
CA LYS A 395 -0.14 -4.91 -16.69
C LYS A 395 -1.66 -4.99 -16.85
N THR A 396 -2.36 -3.91 -16.50
CA THR A 396 -3.83 -3.86 -16.57
C THR A 396 -4.35 -3.81 -18.00
N SER A 397 -3.66 -3.12 -18.90
CA SER A 397 -4.04 -3.06 -20.31
C SER A 397 -3.85 -4.41 -21.01
N LEU A 398 -2.83 -5.21 -20.68
CA LEU A 398 -2.67 -6.57 -21.18
C LEU A 398 -3.89 -7.45 -20.89
N GLY A 399 -4.41 -7.38 -19.65
CA GLY A 399 -5.63 -8.11 -19.31
C GLY A 399 -6.86 -7.67 -20.08
N GLN A 400 -6.99 -6.37 -20.35
CA GLN A 400 -8.07 -5.84 -21.21
C GLN A 400 -7.93 -6.32 -22.67
N SER A 401 -6.70 -6.35 -23.19
CA SER A 401 -6.42 -6.83 -24.55
C SER A 401 -6.67 -8.33 -24.67
N ILE A 402 -6.35 -9.12 -23.66
CA ILE A 402 -6.69 -10.56 -23.62
C ILE A 402 -8.23 -10.73 -23.64
N ALA A 403 -8.96 -9.95 -22.85
CA ALA A 403 -10.43 -10.02 -22.85
C ALA A 403 -11.01 -9.66 -24.23
N ARG A 404 -10.49 -8.60 -24.88
CA ARG A 404 -10.87 -8.19 -26.22
C ARG A 404 -10.53 -9.28 -27.26
N ALA A 405 -9.36 -9.90 -27.14
CA ALA A 405 -8.90 -10.98 -28.02
C ALA A 405 -9.79 -12.23 -27.94
N LEU A 406 -10.29 -12.54 -26.73
CA LEU A 406 -11.23 -13.63 -26.50
C LEU A 406 -12.69 -13.26 -26.78
N GLY A 407 -13.01 -12.01 -27.06
CA GLY A 407 -14.37 -11.52 -27.16
C GLY A 407 -15.15 -11.60 -25.85
N ARG A 408 -14.45 -11.66 -24.69
CA ARG A 408 -15.02 -11.78 -23.36
C ARG A 408 -15.12 -10.44 -22.64
N ARG A 409 -16.03 -10.33 -21.69
CA ARG A 409 -16.11 -9.18 -20.81
C ARG A 409 -14.90 -9.13 -19.87
N PHE A 410 -14.53 -7.93 -19.45
CA PHE A 410 -13.42 -7.68 -18.53
C PHE A 410 -13.93 -7.21 -17.18
N ALA A 411 -13.52 -7.89 -16.14
CA ALA A 411 -13.73 -7.48 -14.75
C ALA A 411 -12.38 -7.23 -14.07
N ARG A 412 -12.34 -6.28 -13.14
CA ARG A 412 -11.15 -5.98 -12.35
C ARG A 412 -11.51 -5.82 -10.88
N MET A 413 -10.72 -6.43 -10.02
CA MET A 413 -10.78 -6.28 -8.57
C MET A 413 -9.38 -5.93 -8.04
N SER A 414 -9.25 -4.82 -7.32
CA SER A 414 -8.02 -4.52 -6.61
C SER A 414 -8.02 -5.26 -5.28
N LEU A 415 -6.91 -5.97 -5.01
CA LEU A 415 -6.65 -6.68 -3.76
C LEU A 415 -5.81 -5.83 -2.79
N GLY A 416 -5.31 -4.69 -3.25
CA GLY A 416 -4.57 -3.76 -2.39
C GLY A 416 -5.44 -3.22 -1.26
N GLY A 417 -5.05 -3.53 -0.02
CA GLY A 417 -5.77 -3.13 1.19
C GLY A 417 -6.87 -4.09 1.65
N VAL A 418 -7.13 -5.18 0.93
CA VAL A 418 -8.04 -6.25 1.38
C VAL A 418 -7.39 -6.98 2.56
N ARG A 419 -8.12 -7.06 3.68
CA ARG A 419 -7.66 -7.70 4.93
C ARG A 419 -8.66 -8.71 5.48
N ASP A 420 -9.92 -8.62 5.05
CA ASP A 420 -11.01 -9.48 5.51
C ASP A 420 -11.37 -10.49 4.41
N GLU A 421 -11.41 -11.76 4.77
CA GLU A 421 -11.88 -12.86 3.92
C GLU A 421 -13.29 -12.62 3.39
N ALA A 422 -14.13 -11.94 4.16
CA ALA A 422 -15.50 -11.62 3.79
C ALA A 422 -15.61 -10.69 2.57
N GLU A 423 -14.56 -9.92 2.25
CA GLU A 423 -14.53 -9.17 1.00
C GLU A 423 -14.50 -10.07 -0.25
N ILE A 424 -13.94 -11.28 -0.14
CA ILE A 424 -13.86 -12.27 -1.22
C ILE A 424 -15.08 -13.20 -1.20
N ARG A 425 -15.39 -13.77 -0.03
CA ARG A 425 -16.47 -14.76 0.16
C ARG A 425 -17.83 -14.18 0.54
N GLY A 426 -17.94 -12.88 0.75
CA GLY A 426 -19.17 -12.24 1.21
C GLY A 426 -19.47 -12.44 2.69
N HIS A 427 -20.40 -11.66 3.20
CA HIS A 427 -20.91 -11.75 4.57
C HIS A 427 -22.17 -12.65 4.61
N ARG A 428 -22.37 -13.33 5.73
CA ARG A 428 -23.62 -14.11 5.91
C ARG A 428 -24.83 -13.18 5.82
N ARG A 429 -25.84 -13.56 5.04
CA ARG A 429 -27.04 -12.77 4.74
C ARG A 429 -27.88 -12.35 5.97
N THR A 430 -27.62 -12.94 7.14
CA THR A 430 -28.29 -12.59 8.40
C THR A 430 -27.81 -11.27 9.01
N TYR A 431 -26.72 -10.71 8.53
CA TYR A 431 -26.22 -9.41 9.00
C TYR A 431 -26.86 -8.25 8.22
N ILE A 432 -27.20 -7.18 8.94
CA ILE A 432 -27.74 -5.95 8.30
C ILE A 432 -26.65 -5.36 7.39
N GLY A 433 -27.00 -5.12 6.13
CA GLY A 433 -26.05 -4.58 5.13
C GLY A 433 -25.11 -5.63 4.52
N ALA A 434 -25.35 -6.94 4.75
CA ALA A 434 -24.58 -8.00 4.11
C ALA A 434 -24.67 -7.93 2.58
N LEU A 435 -23.52 -8.17 1.93
CA LEU A 435 -23.40 -8.23 0.48
C LEU A 435 -22.61 -9.50 0.08
N PRO A 436 -22.82 -10.02 -1.13
CA PRO A 436 -21.95 -11.05 -1.71
C PRO A 436 -20.51 -10.56 -1.82
N GLY A 437 -19.57 -11.49 -1.92
CA GLY A 437 -18.16 -11.19 -2.12
C GLY A 437 -17.92 -10.43 -3.44
N ARG A 438 -16.81 -9.71 -3.49
CA ARG A 438 -16.44 -8.85 -4.65
C ARG A 438 -16.34 -9.62 -5.97
N ILE A 439 -16.03 -10.93 -5.93
CA ILE A 439 -15.98 -11.77 -7.13
C ILE A 439 -17.39 -11.93 -7.69
N ILE A 440 -18.35 -12.31 -6.87
CA ILE A 440 -19.77 -12.44 -7.27
C ILE A 440 -20.35 -11.09 -7.72
N GLN A 441 -20.02 -10.01 -7.03
CA GLN A 441 -20.39 -8.64 -7.45
C GLN A 441 -19.80 -8.29 -8.83
N GLY A 442 -18.54 -8.69 -9.07
CA GLY A 442 -17.88 -8.50 -10.37
C GLY A 442 -18.57 -9.26 -11.50
N LEU A 443 -18.95 -10.52 -11.26
CA LEU A 443 -19.65 -11.35 -12.22
C LEU A 443 -21.04 -10.78 -12.57
N ARG A 444 -21.79 -10.32 -11.56
CA ARG A 444 -23.08 -9.62 -11.79
C ARG A 444 -22.91 -8.40 -12.69
N ARG A 445 -21.86 -7.60 -12.44
CA ARG A 445 -21.60 -6.36 -13.22
C ARG A 445 -21.28 -6.62 -14.67
N VAL A 446 -20.55 -7.69 -14.97
CA VAL A 446 -20.18 -8.03 -16.35
C VAL A 446 -21.22 -8.90 -17.07
N GLU A 447 -22.22 -9.44 -16.34
CA GLU A 447 -23.36 -10.19 -16.85
C GLU A 447 -22.98 -11.46 -17.67
N THR A 448 -21.76 -11.98 -17.50
CA THR A 448 -21.29 -13.20 -18.17
C THR A 448 -20.54 -14.08 -17.18
N ARG A 449 -20.64 -15.43 -17.37
CA ARG A 449 -20.01 -16.42 -16.49
C ARG A 449 -18.53 -16.64 -16.82
N ASP A 450 -18.09 -16.27 -18.03
CA ASP A 450 -16.75 -16.53 -18.57
C ASP A 450 -15.91 -15.26 -18.79
N PRO A 451 -15.97 -14.24 -17.93
CA PRO A 451 -15.17 -13.04 -18.14
C PRO A 451 -13.68 -13.32 -17.96
N VAL A 452 -12.87 -12.38 -18.43
CA VAL A 452 -11.49 -12.23 -17.95
C VAL A 452 -11.55 -11.42 -16.66
N PHE A 453 -11.15 -12.03 -15.55
CA PHE A 453 -11.22 -11.44 -14.22
C PHE A 453 -9.82 -11.13 -13.71
N MET A 454 -9.47 -9.86 -13.63
CA MET A 454 -8.16 -9.41 -13.18
C MET A 454 -8.15 -9.15 -11.67
N LEU A 455 -7.25 -9.83 -10.98
CA LEU A 455 -6.90 -9.64 -9.58
C LEU A 455 -5.66 -8.74 -9.50
N ASP A 456 -5.88 -7.46 -9.27
CA ASP A 456 -4.83 -6.44 -9.32
C ASP A 456 -4.18 -6.22 -7.96
N GLU A 457 -2.85 -6.03 -7.93
CA GLU A 457 -2.05 -5.80 -6.73
C GLU A 457 -2.11 -6.95 -5.71
N ILE A 458 -1.94 -8.21 -6.17
CA ILE A 458 -1.95 -9.40 -5.29
C ILE A 458 -0.80 -9.41 -4.27
N ASP A 459 0.26 -8.68 -4.56
CA ASP A 459 1.41 -8.44 -3.67
C ASP A 459 1.10 -7.56 -2.47
N LYS A 460 -0.07 -6.91 -2.44
CA LYS A 460 -0.49 -6.01 -1.36
C LYS A 460 -1.61 -6.57 -0.48
N ILE A 461 -1.85 -7.86 -0.56
CA ILE A 461 -2.80 -8.55 0.32
C ILE A 461 -2.22 -8.56 1.73
N GLY A 462 -3.00 -8.04 2.69
CA GLY A 462 -2.66 -8.11 4.11
C GLY A 462 -3.31 -9.32 4.77
N SER A 463 -2.65 -9.89 5.76
CA SER A 463 -3.29 -10.82 6.71
C SER A 463 -3.50 -10.07 8.03
N ASP A 464 -4.70 -10.19 8.62
CA ASP A 464 -5.03 -9.60 9.92
C ASP A 464 -5.73 -10.66 10.79
N TRP A 465 -5.93 -10.37 12.06
CA TRP A 465 -6.65 -11.23 13.00
C TRP A 465 -8.11 -11.52 12.59
N ARG A 466 -8.65 -10.78 11.61
CA ARG A 466 -10.00 -10.92 11.07
C ARG A 466 -10.17 -11.97 9.99
N GLY A 467 -9.10 -12.55 9.49
CA GLY A 467 -9.16 -13.59 8.46
C GLY A 467 -7.92 -13.61 7.57
N ASP A 468 -7.84 -14.63 6.71
CA ASP A 468 -6.81 -14.78 5.70
C ASP A 468 -7.41 -14.73 4.29
N PRO A 469 -7.41 -13.55 3.64
CA PRO A 469 -7.89 -13.42 2.27
C PRO A 469 -7.15 -14.32 1.27
N SER A 470 -5.89 -14.69 1.59
CA SER A 470 -5.10 -15.58 0.73
C SER A 470 -5.69 -16.97 0.66
N SER A 471 -6.24 -17.50 1.77
CA SER A 471 -6.92 -18.78 1.80
C SER A 471 -8.20 -18.78 0.95
N ALA A 472 -8.98 -17.70 1.00
CA ALA A 472 -10.16 -17.55 0.15
C ALA A 472 -9.79 -17.49 -1.34
N LEU A 473 -8.70 -16.80 -1.67
CA LEU A 473 -8.20 -16.74 -3.05
C LEU A 473 -7.68 -18.10 -3.54
N LEU A 474 -7.10 -18.90 -2.68
CA LEU A 474 -6.67 -20.26 -3.04
C LEU A 474 -7.85 -21.11 -3.53
N GLU A 475 -9.02 -21.02 -2.89
CA GLU A 475 -10.23 -21.71 -3.35
C GLU A 475 -10.71 -21.19 -4.69
N VAL A 476 -10.73 -19.87 -4.88
CA VAL A 476 -11.13 -19.22 -6.13
C VAL A 476 -10.23 -19.61 -7.28
N LEU A 477 -8.93 -19.69 -7.03
CA LEU A 477 -7.89 -19.87 -8.04
C LEU A 477 -7.51 -21.35 -8.26
N ASP A 478 -7.99 -22.28 -7.43
CA ASP A 478 -7.73 -23.69 -7.60
C ASP A 478 -8.76 -24.33 -8.55
N PRO A 479 -8.37 -24.80 -9.75
CA PRO A 479 -9.28 -25.46 -10.68
C PRO A 479 -9.98 -26.69 -10.12
N ALA A 480 -9.42 -27.32 -9.07
CA ALA A 480 -10.05 -28.45 -8.39
C ALA A 480 -11.22 -28.05 -7.46
N GLN A 481 -11.28 -26.78 -7.03
CA GLN A 481 -12.25 -26.29 -6.07
C GLN A 481 -13.15 -25.18 -6.62
N ASN A 482 -12.71 -24.40 -7.59
CA ASN A 482 -13.39 -23.20 -8.08
C ASN A 482 -14.75 -23.48 -8.75
N HIS A 483 -15.02 -24.72 -9.16
CA HIS A 483 -16.33 -25.12 -9.69
C HIS A 483 -17.43 -25.18 -8.62
N THR A 484 -17.04 -25.22 -7.34
CA THR A 484 -17.93 -25.22 -6.16
C THR A 484 -17.67 -24.05 -5.23
N PHE A 485 -17.26 -22.90 -5.76
CA PHE A 485 -16.97 -21.74 -4.93
C PHE A 485 -18.19 -21.33 -4.08
N ALA A 486 -18.00 -21.30 -2.78
CA ALA A 486 -19.07 -21.00 -1.82
C ALA A 486 -18.98 -19.53 -1.34
N ASP A 487 -19.90 -18.70 -1.84
CA ASP A 487 -20.13 -17.36 -1.29
C ASP A 487 -21.06 -17.43 -0.09
N ASN A 488 -20.65 -16.81 1.03
CA ASN A 488 -21.41 -16.86 2.30
C ASN A 488 -22.78 -16.16 2.22
N TYR A 489 -22.93 -15.18 1.33
CA TYR A 489 -24.22 -14.51 1.13
C TYR A 489 -25.16 -15.34 0.29
N LEU A 490 -24.67 -15.94 -0.80
CA LEU A 490 -25.48 -16.78 -1.68
C LEU A 490 -25.90 -18.09 -0.98
N GLY A 491 -24.98 -18.69 -0.20
CA GLY A 491 -25.22 -19.94 0.49
C GLY A 491 -25.41 -21.16 -0.45
N VAL A 492 -25.09 -20.98 -1.73
CA VAL A 492 -25.10 -22.00 -2.77
C VAL A 492 -23.82 -21.89 -3.59
N PRO A 493 -23.28 -23.01 -4.13
CA PRO A 493 -22.07 -22.97 -4.91
C PRO A 493 -22.27 -22.21 -6.23
N PHE A 494 -21.25 -21.45 -6.61
CA PHE A 494 -21.15 -20.79 -7.92
C PHE A 494 -19.93 -21.33 -8.67
N ASP A 495 -20.13 -21.74 -9.90
CA ASP A 495 -19.07 -22.31 -10.73
C ASP A 495 -18.22 -21.23 -11.39
N LEU A 496 -16.97 -21.07 -10.92
CA LEU A 496 -15.98 -20.14 -11.44
C LEU A 496 -15.04 -20.76 -12.49
N SER A 497 -15.23 -22.04 -12.89
CA SER A 497 -14.31 -22.77 -13.78
C SER A 497 -14.16 -22.15 -15.18
N GLN A 498 -15.15 -21.38 -15.62
CA GLN A 498 -15.12 -20.70 -16.92
C GLN A 498 -14.49 -19.32 -16.87
N VAL A 499 -14.26 -18.77 -15.65
CA VAL A 499 -13.61 -17.47 -15.45
C VAL A 499 -12.13 -17.59 -15.76
N LEU A 500 -11.60 -16.70 -16.58
CA LEU A 500 -10.16 -16.59 -16.79
C LEU A 500 -9.58 -15.61 -15.78
N PHE A 501 -8.98 -16.13 -14.73
CA PHE A 501 -8.29 -15.30 -13.75
C PHE A 501 -6.90 -14.89 -14.22
N ILE A 502 -6.58 -13.62 -14.07
CA ILE A 502 -5.25 -13.03 -14.32
C ILE A 502 -4.86 -12.23 -13.09
N ALA A 503 -3.64 -12.41 -12.59
CA ALA A 503 -3.12 -11.66 -11.47
C ALA A 503 -2.12 -10.59 -11.91
N THR A 504 -1.99 -9.52 -11.13
CA THR A 504 -0.89 -8.55 -11.28
C THR A 504 -0.19 -8.31 -9.94
N ALA A 505 1.12 -8.08 -10.01
CA ALA A 505 1.94 -7.74 -8.85
C ALA A 505 3.02 -6.71 -9.23
N ASN A 506 3.53 -5.99 -8.27
CA ASN A 506 4.73 -5.17 -8.47
C ASN A 506 5.99 -5.91 -8.02
N SER A 507 5.92 -6.73 -6.96
CA SER A 507 6.98 -7.60 -6.46
C SER A 507 6.47 -9.02 -6.25
N LEU A 508 7.37 -10.00 -6.30
CA LEU A 508 7.09 -11.41 -5.98
C LEU A 508 7.26 -11.74 -4.50
N ASP A 509 8.04 -10.96 -3.78
CA ASP A 509 8.52 -11.30 -2.44
C ASP A 509 7.40 -11.31 -1.40
N THR A 510 6.37 -10.49 -1.61
CA THR A 510 5.23 -10.35 -0.70
C THR A 510 4.06 -11.25 -1.06
N ILE A 511 4.12 -11.97 -2.20
CA ILE A 511 3.07 -12.93 -2.58
C ILE A 511 3.21 -14.20 -1.75
N PRO A 512 2.16 -14.64 -1.05
CA PRO A 512 2.17 -15.89 -0.30
C PRO A 512 2.59 -17.08 -1.16
N GLY A 513 3.50 -17.93 -0.64
CA GLY A 513 4.06 -19.08 -1.36
C GLY A 513 3.01 -19.97 -2.06
N PRO A 514 1.93 -20.41 -1.35
CA PRO A 514 0.89 -21.26 -1.94
C PRO A 514 0.15 -20.63 -3.13
N LEU A 515 -0.01 -19.31 -3.15
CA LEU A 515 -0.57 -18.59 -4.31
C LEU A 515 0.43 -18.51 -5.45
N ARG A 516 1.70 -18.22 -5.15
CA ARG A 516 2.76 -18.13 -6.14
C ARG A 516 2.98 -19.44 -6.89
N ASP A 517 2.88 -20.58 -6.20
CA ASP A 517 3.06 -21.92 -6.78
C ASP A 517 1.95 -22.29 -7.80
N ARG A 518 0.83 -21.57 -7.82
CA ARG A 518 -0.27 -21.74 -8.77
C ARG A 518 -0.20 -20.77 -9.96
N MET A 519 0.75 -19.84 -9.92
CA MET A 519 0.86 -18.77 -10.89
C MET A 519 1.98 -19.03 -11.89
N GLU A 520 1.72 -18.73 -13.14
CA GLU A 520 2.74 -18.58 -14.15
C GLU A 520 3.19 -17.12 -14.19
N ILE A 521 4.42 -16.90 -13.77
CA ILE A 521 4.98 -15.55 -13.63
C ILE A 521 5.48 -15.05 -14.96
N LEU A 522 4.91 -13.95 -15.45
CA LEU A 522 5.33 -13.23 -16.64
C LEU A 522 5.94 -11.89 -16.24
N PRO A 523 7.29 -11.80 -16.21
CA PRO A 523 7.96 -10.57 -15.83
C PRO A 523 7.81 -9.50 -16.92
N LEU A 524 7.39 -8.30 -16.50
CA LEU A 524 7.33 -7.10 -17.32
C LEU A 524 8.40 -6.14 -16.85
N SER A 525 9.41 -5.92 -17.68
CA SER A 525 10.46 -4.95 -17.40
C SER A 525 10.00 -3.52 -17.69
N GLY A 526 10.78 -2.54 -17.22
CA GLY A 526 10.62 -1.15 -17.61
C GLY A 526 10.94 -0.91 -19.07
N TYR A 527 10.48 0.22 -19.58
CA TYR A 527 10.72 0.66 -20.97
C TYR A 527 11.98 1.52 -21.08
N THR A 528 12.64 1.39 -22.23
CA THR A 528 13.72 2.31 -22.66
C THR A 528 13.15 3.69 -23.00
N ASP A 529 14.01 4.70 -23.13
CA ASP A 529 13.60 6.03 -23.57
C ASP A 529 12.94 5.99 -24.97
N GLU A 530 13.49 5.19 -25.90
CA GLU A 530 12.96 5.00 -27.26
C GLU A 530 11.61 4.31 -27.27
N GLU A 531 11.44 3.24 -26.48
CA GLU A 531 10.15 2.58 -26.30
C GLU A 531 9.11 3.53 -25.70
N LYS A 532 9.48 4.34 -24.71
CA LYS A 532 8.59 5.35 -24.13
C LYS A 532 8.16 6.41 -25.14
N VAL A 533 9.07 6.85 -26.02
CA VAL A 533 8.76 7.77 -27.13
C VAL A 533 7.78 7.09 -28.10
N GLY A 534 8.04 5.84 -28.48
CA GLY A 534 7.15 5.07 -29.35
C GLY A 534 5.76 4.89 -28.74
N ILE A 535 5.69 4.48 -27.47
CA ILE A 535 4.43 4.32 -26.74
C ILE A 535 3.68 5.66 -26.65
N ALA A 536 4.39 6.75 -26.39
CA ALA A 536 3.78 8.07 -26.30
C ALA A 536 3.15 8.49 -27.62
N GLN A 537 3.86 8.33 -28.75
CA GLN A 537 3.38 8.69 -30.08
C GLN A 537 2.19 7.82 -30.52
N GLN A 538 2.28 6.51 -30.30
CA GLN A 538 1.31 5.57 -30.81
C GLN A 538 0.04 5.51 -29.95
N TYR A 539 0.16 5.66 -28.62
CA TYR A 539 -0.97 5.41 -27.71
C TYR A 539 -1.30 6.59 -26.79
N LEU A 540 -0.30 7.17 -26.06
CA LEU A 540 -0.60 8.11 -24.99
C LEU A 540 -1.11 9.44 -25.53
N ILE A 541 -0.52 9.97 -26.59
CA ILE A 541 -0.93 11.25 -27.18
C ILE A 541 -2.35 11.14 -27.69
N GLN A 542 -2.66 10.10 -28.48
CA GLN A 542 -4.01 9.88 -29.01
C GLN A 542 -5.06 9.75 -27.89
N LYS A 543 -4.74 8.98 -26.84
CA LYS A 543 -5.57 8.84 -25.66
C LYS A 543 -5.82 10.19 -24.96
N GLN A 544 -4.78 11.01 -24.81
CA GLN A 544 -4.91 12.31 -24.14
C GLN A 544 -5.61 13.35 -25.03
N LEU A 545 -5.42 13.33 -26.33
CA LEU A 545 -6.18 14.15 -27.26
C LEU A 545 -7.68 13.87 -27.14
N ALA A 546 -8.07 12.60 -27.21
CA ALA A 546 -9.47 12.19 -27.06
C ALA A 546 -10.04 12.57 -25.68
N ALA A 547 -9.29 12.38 -24.61
CA ALA A 547 -9.72 12.70 -23.24
C ALA A 547 -9.90 14.21 -22.97
N HIS A 548 -9.23 15.08 -23.75
CA HIS A 548 -9.29 16.54 -23.59
C HIS A 548 -10.03 17.23 -24.77
N ALA A 549 -10.72 16.45 -25.61
CA ALA A 549 -11.45 16.95 -26.78
C ALA A 549 -10.56 17.79 -27.74
N LEU A 550 -9.31 17.37 -27.93
CA LEU A 550 -8.36 17.98 -28.85
C LEU A 550 -8.19 17.14 -30.10
N SER A 551 -7.91 17.80 -31.23
CA SER A 551 -7.55 17.14 -32.48
C SER A 551 -6.01 17.09 -32.69
N PRO A 552 -5.49 16.18 -33.53
CA PRO A 552 -4.06 16.12 -33.86
C PRO A 552 -3.53 17.41 -34.54
N GLU A 553 -4.42 18.18 -35.21
CA GLU A 553 -4.06 19.46 -35.79
C GLU A 553 -3.89 20.57 -34.71
N GLU A 554 -4.57 20.46 -33.58
CA GLU A 554 -4.52 21.46 -32.49
C GLU A 554 -3.34 21.22 -31.55
N LEU A 555 -2.94 19.95 -31.36
CA LEU A 555 -1.80 19.62 -30.49
C LEU A 555 -1.00 18.46 -31.08
N SER A 556 0.28 18.71 -31.30
CA SER A 556 1.25 17.69 -31.75
C SER A 556 2.58 17.81 -31.01
N PHE A 557 3.33 16.72 -30.95
CA PHE A 557 4.61 16.62 -30.22
C PHE A 557 5.73 16.17 -31.16
N LEU A 558 6.86 16.82 -31.12
CA LEU A 558 8.08 16.29 -31.73
C LEU A 558 8.65 15.15 -30.87
N PRO A 559 9.25 14.10 -31.48
CA PRO A 559 9.90 13.00 -30.77
C PRO A 559 10.92 13.48 -29.74
N ASP A 560 11.70 14.52 -30.06
CA ASP A 560 12.71 15.09 -29.16
C ASP A 560 12.09 15.79 -27.95
N ALA A 561 10.92 16.42 -28.11
CA ALA A 561 10.20 16.98 -26.97
C ALA A 561 9.72 15.87 -26.02
N ILE A 562 9.20 14.77 -26.55
CA ILE A 562 8.79 13.60 -25.75
C ILE A 562 10.03 13.03 -25.03
N ARG A 563 11.15 12.87 -25.71
CA ARG A 563 12.42 12.40 -25.11
C ARG A 563 12.87 13.33 -23.97
N GLN A 564 12.71 14.64 -24.14
CA GLN A 564 13.02 15.60 -23.09
C GLN A 564 12.04 15.52 -21.91
N ILE A 565 10.75 15.24 -22.15
CA ILE A 565 9.79 14.96 -21.06
C ILE A 565 10.24 13.72 -20.28
N VAL A 566 10.60 12.64 -21.00
CA VAL A 566 11.05 11.38 -20.37
C VAL A 566 12.27 11.62 -19.46
N ARG A 567 13.27 12.35 -19.94
CA ARG A 567 14.55 12.58 -19.21
C ARG A 567 14.46 13.65 -18.13
N GLY A 568 13.77 14.76 -18.43
CA GLY A 568 13.77 15.93 -17.57
C GLY A 568 12.57 16.06 -16.62
N HIS A 569 11.46 15.41 -16.92
CA HIS A 569 10.22 15.59 -16.15
C HIS A 569 9.70 14.28 -15.53
N THR A 570 10.22 13.11 -15.96
CA THR A 570 9.81 11.82 -15.41
C THR A 570 11.00 10.99 -14.92
N ARG A 571 10.80 10.20 -13.85
CA ARG A 571 11.80 9.23 -13.35
C ARG A 571 11.07 7.98 -12.95
N GLU A 572 10.74 7.16 -13.94
CA GLU A 572 9.94 5.94 -13.77
C GLU A 572 10.36 4.86 -14.76
N ALA A 573 10.12 3.59 -14.42
CA ALA A 573 10.33 2.47 -15.31
C ALA A 573 9.26 2.37 -16.40
N GLY A 574 8.01 2.66 -16.06
CA GLY A 574 6.86 2.65 -16.96
C GLY A 574 6.61 4.00 -17.65
N VAL A 575 5.33 4.24 -17.98
CA VAL A 575 4.88 5.45 -18.72
C VAL A 575 3.76 6.21 -17.98
N ARG A 576 3.53 5.94 -16.69
CA ARG A 576 2.41 6.55 -15.94
C ARG A 576 2.61 8.04 -15.68
N SER A 577 3.83 8.46 -15.35
CA SER A 577 4.16 9.87 -15.17
C SER A 577 4.25 10.57 -16.51
N LEU A 578 4.77 9.91 -17.55
CA LEU A 578 4.78 10.42 -18.92
C LEU A 578 3.35 10.71 -19.41
N ASP A 579 2.40 9.80 -19.19
CA ASP A 579 0.97 9.99 -19.50
C ASP A 579 0.40 11.24 -18.78
N ARG A 580 0.79 11.47 -17.51
CA ARG A 580 0.35 12.65 -16.74
C ARG A 580 0.98 13.95 -17.23
N GLU A 581 2.25 13.95 -17.62
CA GLU A 581 2.89 15.15 -18.16
C GLU A 581 2.31 15.50 -19.54
N ILE A 582 2.07 14.52 -20.42
CA ILE A 582 1.36 14.72 -21.68
C ILE A 582 -0.06 15.29 -21.44
N ALA A 583 -0.80 14.76 -20.47
CA ALA A 583 -2.10 15.27 -20.06
C ALA A 583 -2.01 16.71 -19.54
N THR A 584 -0.91 17.10 -18.87
CA THR A 584 -0.70 18.45 -18.38
C THR A 584 -0.51 19.43 -19.54
N VAL A 585 0.25 19.04 -20.55
CA VAL A 585 0.37 19.83 -21.79
C VAL A 585 -0.99 19.95 -22.48
N ALA A 586 -1.70 18.83 -22.65
CA ALA A 586 -3.02 18.83 -23.30
C ALA A 586 -4.03 19.77 -22.60
N ARG A 587 -4.07 19.74 -21.25
CA ARG A 587 -4.95 20.66 -20.48
C ARG A 587 -4.60 22.13 -20.70
N LYS A 588 -3.31 22.47 -20.76
CA LYS A 588 -2.89 23.87 -21.00
C LYS A 588 -3.25 24.32 -22.40
N VAL A 589 -3.13 23.45 -23.41
CA VAL A 589 -3.55 23.74 -24.78
C VAL A 589 -5.07 23.89 -24.86
N ALA A 590 -5.82 22.95 -24.27
CA ALA A 590 -7.28 23.03 -24.22
C ALA A 590 -7.78 24.34 -23.57
N ARG A 591 -7.11 24.78 -22.48
CA ARG A 591 -7.41 26.08 -21.85
C ARG A 591 -7.17 27.26 -22.80
N ARG A 592 -6.02 27.30 -23.52
CA ARG A 592 -5.70 28.35 -24.50
C ARG A 592 -6.74 28.43 -25.62
N LEU A 593 -7.16 27.28 -26.14
CA LEU A 593 -8.23 27.20 -27.15
C LEU A 593 -9.58 27.71 -26.63
N ALA A 594 -9.93 27.36 -25.38
CA ALA A 594 -11.13 27.85 -24.72
C ALA A 594 -11.10 29.37 -24.46
N GLU A 595 -9.92 29.96 -24.24
CA GLU A 595 -9.68 31.40 -24.11
C GLU A 595 -9.69 32.12 -25.49
N GLY A 596 -9.89 31.39 -26.59
CA GLY A 596 -10.02 31.94 -27.96
C GLY A 596 -8.70 31.97 -28.77
N GLN A 597 -7.62 31.44 -28.25
CA GLN A 597 -6.35 31.32 -28.97
C GLN A 597 -6.36 30.04 -29.82
N ARG A 598 -6.61 30.13 -31.12
CA ARG A 598 -6.79 28.99 -32.04
C ARG A 598 -5.51 28.55 -32.77
N GLU A 599 -4.35 29.03 -32.36
CA GLU A 599 -3.09 28.64 -32.99
C GLU A 599 -2.73 27.19 -32.62
N PRO A 600 -2.37 26.34 -33.63
CA PRO A 600 -1.89 24.99 -33.39
C PRO A 600 -0.66 24.97 -32.45
N ALA A 601 -0.67 24.08 -31.51
CA ALA A 601 0.44 23.90 -30.55
C ALA A 601 1.34 22.76 -30.99
N LEU A 602 2.48 23.06 -31.61
CA LEU A 602 3.56 22.10 -31.82
C LEU A 602 4.50 22.16 -30.60
N ILE A 603 4.60 21.06 -29.87
CA ILE A 603 5.48 20.93 -28.71
C ILE A 603 6.88 20.56 -29.18
N THR A 604 7.84 21.43 -28.87
CA THR A 604 9.25 21.31 -29.20
C THR A 604 10.07 21.29 -27.90
N PRO A 605 11.35 20.87 -27.93
CA PRO A 605 12.24 20.99 -26.78
C PRO A 605 12.29 22.40 -26.19
N ASP A 606 12.30 23.43 -27.05
CA ASP A 606 12.50 24.83 -26.65
C ASP A 606 11.27 25.41 -25.92
N ASN A 607 10.05 25.07 -26.35
CA ASN A 607 8.83 25.61 -25.77
C ASN A 607 8.24 24.73 -24.65
N LEU A 608 8.85 23.58 -24.38
CA LEU A 608 8.39 22.65 -23.35
C LEU A 608 8.35 23.30 -21.95
N VAL A 609 9.26 24.22 -21.68
CA VAL A 609 9.34 24.96 -20.41
C VAL A 609 8.06 25.78 -20.14
N ASP A 610 7.38 26.27 -21.17
CA ASP A 610 6.13 27.05 -21.04
C ASP A 610 4.97 26.17 -20.54
N TYR A 611 5.03 24.87 -20.87
CA TYR A 611 4.00 23.90 -20.51
C TYR A 611 4.31 23.14 -19.22
N LEU A 612 5.53 22.69 -19.00
CA LEU A 612 5.89 21.83 -17.87
C LEU A 612 6.78 22.51 -16.82
N GLY A 613 7.30 23.72 -17.14
CA GLY A 613 8.26 24.40 -16.31
C GLY A 613 9.68 23.88 -16.54
N ARG A 614 10.62 24.26 -15.68
CA ARG A 614 12.02 23.79 -15.77
C ARG A 614 12.12 22.29 -15.50
N PRO A 615 13.06 21.58 -16.14
CA PRO A 615 13.32 20.18 -15.84
C PRO A 615 13.54 19.95 -14.34
N ARG A 616 12.97 18.88 -13.82
CA ARG A 616 13.07 18.48 -12.40
C ARG A 616 14.27 17.56 -12.15
N PHE A 617 14.74 16.89 -13.19
CA PHE A 617 15.83 15.93 -13.12
C PHE A 617 16.98 16.39 -14.02
N PHE A 618 18.19 16.29 -13.49
CA PHE A 618 19.43 16.65 -14.18
C PHE A 618 20.41 15.48 -14.14
N ASP A 619 21.22 15.33 -15.16
CA ASP A 619 22.26 14.31 -15.22
C ASP A 619 23.50 14.78 -14.42
N GLU A 620 23.58 14.43 -13.15
CA GLU A 620 24.67 14.84 -12.24
C GLU A 620 25.91 13.93 -12.29
N VAL A 621 25.97 12.95 -13.18
CA VAL A 621 26.97 11.87 -13.14
C VAL A 621 28.41 12.38 -13.37
N ALA A 622 28.60 13.38 -14.21
CA ALA A 622 29.94 13.80 -14.62
C ALA A 622 30.75 14.59 -13.56
N GLU A 623 30.08 15.21 -12.59
CA GLU A 623 30.75 16.06 -11.60
C GLU A 623 31.26 15.33 -10.36
N ARG A 624 30.68 14.16 -10.03
CA ARG A 624 30.93 13.48 -8.75
C ARG A 624 32.13 12.52 -8.77
N THR A 625 32.49 11.93 -9.91
CA THR A 625 33.43 10.79 -9.98
C THR A 625 34.94 11.14 -10.08
N ASN A 626 35.32 12.40 -10.18
CA ASN A 626 36.75 12.79 -10.31
C ASN A 626 37.52 12.80 -8.99
N ARG A 627 36.94 12.36 -7.88
CA ARG A 627 37.59 12.35 -6.57
C ARG A 627 37.75 10.89 -6.07
N PRO A 628 38.89 10.53 -5.47
CA PRO A 628 39.05 9.28 -4.81
C PRO A 628 38.00 9.12 -3.70
N GLY A 629 37.50 7.90 -3.53
CA GLY A 629 36.46 7.58 -2.52
C GLY A 629 35.02 7.67 -3.04
N VAL A 630 34.80 7.91 -4.33
CA VAL A 630 33.47 7.91 -4.94
C VAL A 630 33.40 6.83 -6.01
N ALA A 631 32.36 6.01 -5.99
CA ALA A 631 32.08 4.98 -6.99
C ALA A 631 30.60 4.98 -7.40
N THR A 632 30.37 4.66 -8.67
CA THR A 632 29.03 4.60 -9.25
C THR A 632 28.52 3.16 -9.26
N GLY A 633 27.42 2.91 -8.58
CA GLY A 633 26.74 1.62 -8.53
C GLY A 633 25.41 1.64 -9.26
N LEU A 634 24.81 0.45 -9.41
CA LEU A 634 23.51 0.25 -9.99
C LEU A 634 22.60 -0.45 -8.99
N ALA A 635 21.44 0.12 -8.75
CA ALA A 635 20.40 -0.44 -7.90
C ALA A 635 19.15 -0.82 -8.72
N TRP A 636 18.41 -1.76 -8.20
CA TRP A 636 17.05 -2.04 -8.65
C TRP A 636 16.07 -1.58 -7.56
N THR A 637 15.01 -0.91 -7.97
CA THR A 637 13.94 -0.44 -7.10
C THR A 637 12.59 -0.86 -7.68
N PRO A 638 11.51 -0.87 -6.90
CA PRO A 638 10.17 -1.11 -7.43
C PRO A 638 9.74 -0.13 -8.56
N ALA A 639 10.40 1.02 -8.66
CA ALA A 639 10.19 1.99 -9.74
C ALA A 639 11.06 1.71 -10.97
N GLY A 640 11.96 0.73 -10.92
CA GLY A 640 12.90 0.36 -11.98
C GLY A 640 14.37 0.45 -11.55
N GLY A 641 15.28 0.39 -12.51
CA GLY A 641 16.71 0.56 -12.25
C GLY A 641 17.06 2.02 -11.93
N ASP A 642 18.01 2.20 -11.03
CA ASP A 642 18.54 3.51 -10.66
C ASP A 642 20.06 3.48 -10.54
N VAL A 643 20.70 4.65 -10.67
CA VAL A 643 22.13 4.85 -10.45
C VAL A 643 22.33 5.39 -9.06
N LEU A 644 23.17 4.75 -8.28
CA LEU A 644 23.54 5.17 -6.94
C LEU A 644 25.01 5.55 -6.88
N PHE A 645 25.33 6.53 -6.05
CA PHE A 645 26.69 6.91 -5.73
C PHE A 645 27.04 6.40 -4.35
N VAL A 646 28.23 5.82 -4.20
CA VAL A 646 28.79 5.45 -2.91
C VAL A 646 29.96 6.40 -2.65
N GLU A 647 29.83 7.19 -1.60
CA GLU A 647 30.85 8.11 -1.15
C GLU A 647 31.48 7.60 0.14
N VAL A 648 32.80 7.50 0.18
CA VAL A 648 33.54 7.05 1.36
C VAL A 648 34.52 8.13 1.78
N THR A 649 34.51 8.45 3.06
CA THR A 649 35.49 9.32 3.70
C THR A 649 36.02 8.70 4.98
N MET A 650 37.17 9.16 5.43
CA MET A 650 37.80 8.74 6.68
C MET A 650 38.15 9.93 7.56
N MET A 651 37.92 9.78 8.86
CA MET A 651 38.21 10.81 9.86
C MET A 651 39.12 10.23 10.93
N PRO A 652 40.14 10.98 11.44
CA PRO A 652 40.90 10.58 12.61
C PRO A 652 39.96 10.35 13.80
N SER A 653 40.11 9.24 14.51
CA SER A 653 39.28 8.87 15.65
C SER A 653 40.05 8.02 16.63
N SER A 654 39.76 8.17 17.92
CA SER A 654 40.25 7.26 18.97
C SER A 654 39.52 5.91 18.98
N GLU A 655 38.39 5.82 18.34
CA GLU A 655 37.60 4.60 18.19
C GLU A 655 37.43 4.27 16.69
N GLU A 656 37.80 3.05 16.33
CA GLU A 656 37.57 2.55 14.97
C GLU A 656 36.10 2.20 14.81
N ARG A 657 35.37 3.04 14.10
CA ARG A 657 33.92 2.87 13.83
C ARG A 657 33.60 2.91 12.36
N LEU A 658 32.58 2.17 11.97
CA LEU A 658 31.94 2.30 10.66
C LEU A 658 30.65 3.09 10.83
N ILE A 659 30.58 4.25 10.18
CA ILE A 659 29.39 5.11 10.12
C ILE A 659 28.75 4.89 8.75
N LEU A 660 27.46 4.55 8.75
CA LEU A 660 26.67 4.32 7.54
C LEU A 660 25.50 5.31 7.50
N THR A 661 25.40 6.08 6.41
CA THR A 661 24.32 7.06 6.22
C THR A 661 23.74 6.96 4.79
N GLY A 662 22.47 7.38 4.61
CA GLY A 662 21.79 7.36 3.31
C GLY A 662 20.57 6.46 3.22
N MET A 663 19.80 6.28 4.31
CA MET A 663 18.58 5.45 4.35
C MET A 663 18.81 4.00 3.89
N LEU A 664 19.93 3.40 4.32
CA LEU A 664 20.33 2.04 3.98
C LEU A 664 19.49 1.03 4.77
N GLY A 665 18.95 0.02 4.08
CA GLY A 665 18.34 -1.15 4.70
C GLY A 665 19.37 -2.08 5.34
N ASP A 666 18.90 -3.09 6.05
CA ASP A 666 19.78 -3.96 6.84
C ASP A 666 20.73 -4.79 5.97
N VAL A 667 20.27 -5.31 4.84
CA VAL A 667 21.10 -6.08 3.90
C VAL A 667 22.22 -5.23 3.30
N MET A 668 21.93 -3.98 2.98
CA MET A 668 22.94 -3.05 2.47
C MET A 668 23.96 -2.65 3.53
N ARG A 669 23.57 -2.56 4.80
CA ARG A 669 24.47 -2.34 5.94
C ARG A 669 25.43 -3.51 6.15
N GLU A 670 24.94 -4.75 6.06
CA GLU A 670 25.77 -5.94 6.10
C GLU A 670 26.76 -5.99 4.92
N SER A 671 26.29 -5.62 3.72
CA SER A 671 27.13 -5.52 2.53
C SER A 671 28.28 -4.50 2.70
N ALA A 672 28.00 -3.36 3.36
CA ALA A 672 29.03 -2.38 3.68
C ALA A 672 30.07 -2.91 4.68
N GLN A 673 29.64 -3.64 5.69
CA GLN A 673 30.54 -4.31 6.65
C GLN A 673 31.40 -5.36 5.98
N ALA A 674 30.82 -6.16 5.09
CA ALA A 674 31.56 -7.15 4.30
C ALA A 674 32.61 -6.49 3.39
N ALA A 675 32.26 -5.37 2.75
CA ALA A 675 33.16 -4.61 1.89
C ALA A 675 34.37 -4.04 2.69
N VAL A 676 34.13 -3.46 3.85
CA VAL A 676 35.21 -2.96 4.73
C VAL A 676 36.11 -4.10 5.19
N SER A 677 35.52 -5.20 5.65
CA SER A 677 36.26 -6.41 6.08
C SER A 677 37.13 -6.97 4.96
N TYR A 678 36.62 -7.05 3.73
CA TYR A 678 37.38 -7.52 2.57
C TYR A 678 38.55 -6.61 2.26
N VAL A 679 38.34 -5.29 2.13
CA VAL A 679 39.42 -4.36 1.79
C VAL A 679 40.49 -4.32 2.86
N TRP A 680 40.10 -4.40 4.14
CA TRP A 680 41.06 -4.41 5.26
C TRP A 680 41.87 -5.71 5.30
N SER A 681 41.23 -6.87 5.19
CA SER A 681 41.94 -8.18 5.24
C SER A 681 42.81 -8.42 4.03
N ASN A 682 42.59 -7.75 2.88
CA ASN A 682 43.39 -7.89 1.67
C ASN A 682 44.22 -6.63 1.35
N ALA A 683 44.48 -5.75 2.35
CA ALA A 683 45.13 -4.46 2.13
C ALA A 683 46.47 -4.60 1.38
N GLU A 684 47.34 -5.53 1.78
CA GLU A 684 48.63 -5.78 1.11
C GLU A 684 48.49 -6.20 -0.36
N ALA A 685 47.54 -7.11 -0.67
CA ALA A 685 47.28 -7.55 -2.04
C ALA A 685 46.72 -6.43 -2.92
N LEU A 686 46.01 -5.50 -2.32
CA LEU A 686 45.41 -4.34 -2.96
C LEU A 686 46.35 -3.11 -3.04
N ASP A 687 47.62 -3.27 -2.66
CA ASP A 687 48.63 -2.20 -2.62
C ASP A 687 48.23 -1.02 -1.68
N ILE A 688 47.56 -1.38 -0.55
CA ILE A 688 47.11 -0.45 0.50
C ILE A 688 48.02 -0.68 1.73
N ASP A 689 48.52 0.40 2.33
CA ASP A 689 49.21 0.33 3.61
C ASP A 689 48.27 -0.25 4.69
N PRO A 690 48.59 -1.37 5.33
CA PRO A 690 47.74 -1.96 6.39
C PRO A 690 47.40 -1.00 7.51
N LYS A 691 48.28 -0.02 7.81
CA LYS A 691 48.05 1.02 8.82
C LYS A 691 47.10 2.14 8.34
N PHE A 692 46.70 2.09 7.07
CA PHE A 692 45.80 3.15 6.52
C PHE A 692 44.51 3.27 7.28
N PHE A 693 43.98 2.17 7.82
CA PHE A 693 42.73 2.11 8.54
C PHE A 693 42.87 2.35 10.07
N GLU A 694 44.07 2.19 10.63
CA GLU A 694 44.30 2.33 12.08
C GLU A 694 44.01 3.74 12.57
N GLY A 695 43.30 3.87 13.69
CA GLY A 695 42.97 5.15 14.33
C GLY A 695 42.05 6.03 13.52
N LYS A 696 41.20 5.45 12.68
CA LYS A 696 40.25 6.19 11.83
C LYS A 696 38.85 5.59 11.87
N THR A 697 37.86 6.46 11.84
CA THR A 697 36.48 6.11 11.57
C THR A 697 36.21 6.19 10.08
N ILE A 698 35.63 5.13 9.50
CA ILE A 698 35.20 5.05 8.12
C ILE A 698 33.75 5.53 8.05
N HIS A 699 33.45 6.47 7.16
CA HIS A 699 32.10 6.91 6.90
C HIS A 699 31.73 6.62 5.45
N VAL A 700 30.75 5.71 5.27
CA VAL A 700 30.16 5.41 3.96
C VAL A 700 28.81 6.10 3.88
N HIS A 701 28.66 6.92 2.87
CA HIS A 701 27.43 7.65 2.58
C HIS A 701 26.92 7.25 1.20
N VAL A 702 25.62 6.92 1.13
CA VAL A 702 24.92 6.69 -0.13
C VAL A 702 23.86 7.76 -0.27
N PRO A 703 24.13 8.85 -0.99
CA PRO A 703 23.16 9.92 -1.18
C PRO A 703 22.00 9.41 -2.05
N ALA A 704 21.00 8.83 -1.42
CA ALA A 704 19.75 8.43 -2.05
C ALA A 704 18.72 9.53 -1.82
N GLY A 705 18.26 10.19 -2.87
CA GLY A 705 17.23 11.22 -2.77
C GLY A 705 15.91 10.66 -2.27
N ALA A 706 15.75 10.56 -0.96
CA ALA A 706 14.51 10.19 -0.25
C ALA A 706 13.90 8.79 -0.57
N ILE A 707 14.61 7.90 -1.28
CA ILE A 707 14.14 6.53 -1.54
C ILE A 707 15.01 5.56 -0.71
N PRO A 708 14.42 4.80 0.24
CA PRO A 708 15.16 3.77 0.93
C PRO A 708 15.71 2.73 -0.06
N THR A 709 17.00 2.43 0.05
CA THR A 709 17.66 1.44 -0.83
C THR A 709 18.15 0.27 0.03
N ASP A 710 17.80 -0.94 -0.36
CA ASP A 710 18.26 -2.16 0.29
C ASP A 710 18.72 -3.20 -0.74
N GLY A 711 19.56 -4.14 -0.29
CA GLY A 711 20.06 -5.25 -1.08
C GLY A 711 21.57 -5.35 -1.13
N PRO A 712 22.10 -6.55 -1.46
CA PRO A 712 23.54 -6.83 -1.42
C PRO A 712 24.28 -6.33 -2.67
N SER A 713 23.58 -5.86 -3.69
CA SER A 713 24.11 -5.58 -5.04
C SER A 713 25.08 -4.39 -5.14
N ALA A 714 25.20 -3.59 -4.08
CA ALA A 714 26.15 -2.47 -3.99
C ALA A 714 27.52 -2.89 -3.40
N GLY A 715 27.72 -4.13 -3.04
CA GLY A 715 28.96 -4.60 -2.37
C GLY A 715 30.22 -4.31 -3.16
N VAL A 716 30.25 -4.61 -4.45
CA VAL A 716 31.42 -4.31 -5.30
C VAL A 716 31.66 -2.79 -5.43
N THR A 717 30.59 -1.99 -5.42
CA THR A 717 30.69 -0.53 -5.48
C THR A 717 31.31 0.02 -4.20
N MET A 718 30.93 -0.51 -3.04
CA MET A 718 31.48 -0.13 -1.74
C MET A 718 32.95 -0.52 -1.61
N VAL A 719 33.33 -1.73 -2.04
CA VAL A 719 34.74 -2.16 -2.13
C VAL A 719 35.55 -1.23 -3.00
N THR A 720 35.00 -0.85 -4.16
CA THR A 720 35.68 0.03 -5.13
C THR A 720 35.88 1.45 -4.58
N ALA A 721 34.87 2.01 -3.91
CA ALA A 721 34.97 3.31 -3.29
C ALA A 721 36.00 3.33 -2.14
N LEU A 722 36.00 2.29 -1.28
CA LEU A 722 36.98 2.13 -0.22
C LEU A 722 38.42 1.99 -0.77
N ALA A 723 38.61 1.10 -1.75
CA ALA A 723 39.92 0.91 -2.39
C ALA A 723 40.41 2.17 -3.14
N SER A 724 39.48 2.89 -3.80
CA SER A 724 39.75 4.17 -4.45
C SER A 724 40.29 5.21 -3.46
N LEU A 725 39.64 5.33 -2.28
CA LEU A 725 40.07 6.24 -1.23
C LEU A 725 41.45 5.85 -0.67
N ALA A 726 41.65 4.57 -0.37
CA ALA A 726 42.88 4.06 0.23
C ALA A 726 44.05 4.15 -0.70
N THR A 727 43.88 3.85 -1.98
CA THR A 727 44.93 3.95 -3.02
C THR A 727 45.07 5.35 -3.62
N ARG A 728 44.17 6.32 -3.27
CA ARG A 728 44.08 7.65 -3.85
C ARG A 728 43.94 7.67 -5.37
N ARG A 729 43.34 6.63 -5.94
CA ARG A 729 43.08 6.49 -7.37
C ARG A 729 41.56 6.70 -7.61
N PRO A 730 41.20 7.72 -8.42
CA PRO A 730 39.78 7.96 -8.71
C PRO A 730 39.19 6.80 -9.53
N VAL A 731 37.93 6.53 -9.34
CA VAL A 731 37.15 5.60 -10.16
C VAL A 731 36.82 6.28 -11.50
N ARG A 732 36.79 5.52 -12.58
CA ARG A 732 36.40 6.03 -13.91
C ARG A 732 34.96 6.55 -13.89
N GLY A 733 34.74 7.77 -14.38
CA GLY A 733 33.44 8.43 -14.39
C GLY A 733 32.44 7.87 -15.43
N ASP A 734 32.96 7.18 -16.47
CA ASP A 734 32.18 6.57 -17.53
C ASP A 734 31.71 5.12 -17.22
N LEU A 735 31.95 4.68 -15.98
CA LEU A 735 31.76 3.30 -15.55
C LEU A 735 30.79 3.19 -14.35
N ALA A 736 29.93 2.19 -14.38
CA ALA A 736 29.15 1.75 -13.22
C ALA A 736 29.28 0.25 -13.00
N MET A 737 28.92 -0.18 -11.80
CA MET A 737 29.06 -1.57 -11.41
C MET A 737 27.91 -2.06 -10.54
N THR A 738 27.70 -3.37 -10.53
CA THR A 738 26.80 -4.03 -9.60
C THR A 738 27.33 -5.44 -9.30
N GLY A 739 27.10 -5.91 -8.10
CA GLY A 739 27.50 -7.25 -7.67
C GLY A 739 27.51 -7.35 -6.16
N GLU A 740 27.16 -8.51 -5.64
CA GLU A 740 27.32 -8.85 -4.25
C GLU A 740 28.76 -9.30 -4.00
N ILE A 741 29.32 -8.98 -2.85
CA ILE A 741 30.69 -9.33 -2.46
C ILE A 741 30.70 -10.31 -1.30
N THR A 742 31.55 -11.34 -1.38
CA THR A 742 31.83 -12.19 -0.24
C THR A 742 33.07 -11.70 0.51
N LEU A 743 33.26 -12.13 1.76
CA LEU A 743 34.46 -11.83 2.56
C LEU A 743 35.77 -12.32 1.91
N ARG A 744 35.70 -13.22 0.92
CA ARG A 744 36.85 -13.74 0.16
C ARG A 744 37.02 -13.07 -1.20
N GLY A 745 36.28 -12.00 -1.48
CA GLY A 745 36.37 -11.26 -2.70
C GLY A 745 35.66 -11.84 -3.91
N LYS A 746 34.89 -12.94 -3.77
CA LYS A 746 34.07 -13.45 -4.88
C LYS A 746 32.90 -12.54 -5.16
N VAL A 747 32.66 -12.31 -6.45
CA VAL A 747 31.52 -11.51 -6.92
C VAL A 747 30.36 -12.43 -7.28
N LEU A 748 29.26 -12.29 -6.56
CA LEU A 748 28.06 -13.08 -6.71
C LEU A 748 27.04 -12.42 -7.65
N PRO A 749 26.20 -13.24 -8.34
CA PRO A 749 25.19 -12.72 -9.26
C PRO A 749 24.10 -11.94 -8.50
N VAL A 750 23.51 -10.98 -9.21
CA VAL A 750 22.47 -10.08 -8.68
C VAL A 750 21.27 -10.02 -9.64
N GLY A 751 20.10 -9.63 -9.12
CA GLY A 751 18.90 -9.49 -9.91
C GLY A 751 18.79 -8.12 -10.61
N GLY A 752 17.80 -7.99 -11.53
CA GLY A 752 17.42 -6.75 -12.17
C GLY A 752 18.47 -6.21 -13.15
N ILE A 753 19.19 -7.08 -13.86
CA ILE A 753 20.27 -6.66 -14.77
C ILE A 753 19.76 -5.78 -15.90
N LYS A 754 18.64 -6.13 -16.53
CA LYS A 754 18.04 -5.32 -17.61
C LYS A 754 17.75 -3.90 -17.12
N GLU A 755 17.06 -3.76 -15.98
CA GLU A 755 16.71 -2.47 -15.41
C GLU A 755 17.93 -1.65 -15.02
N LYS A 756 18.96 -2.28 -14.48
CA LYS A 756 20.24 -1.65 -14.13
C LYS A 756 20.97 -1.15 -15.36
N VAL A 757 21.00 -1.94 -16.43
CA VAL A 757 21.59 -1.54 -17.72
C VAL A 757 20.85 -0.34 -18.33
N LEU A 758 19.51 -0.38 -18.31
CA LEU A 758 18.68 0.73 -18.75
C LEU A 758 18.93 2.02 -17.95
N ALA A 759 19.09 1.90 -16.64
CA ALA A 759 19.41 3.04 -15.78
C ALA A 759 20.78 3.65 -16.10
N ALA A 760 21.79 2.80 -16.25
CA ALA A 760 23.14 3.25 -16.63
C ALA A 760 23.14 3.95 -18.00
N HIS A 761 22.48 3.37 -19.00
CA HIS A 761 22.36 3.94 -20.33
C HIS A 761 21.69 5.33 -20.32
N ARG A 762 20.60 5.49 -19.51
CA ARG A 762 19.84 6.74 -19.36
C ARG A 762 20.73 7.91 -18.90
N VAL A 763 21.64 7.65 -17.98
CA VAL A 763 22.57 8.67 -17.45
C VAL A 763 23.89 8.76 -18.24
N GLY A 764 23.97 8.12 -19.42
CA GLY A 764 25.13 8.23 -20.31
C GLY A 764 26.30 7.31 -20.00
N ILE A 765 26.21 6.41 -19.04
CA ILE A 765 27.25 5.42 -18.72
C ILE A 765 27.32 4.37 -19.83
N ARG A 766 28.54 4.07 -20.30
CA ARG A 766 28.78 3.16 -21.41
C ARG A 766 29.66 1.94 -21.06
N HIS A 767 30.21 1.89 -19.85
CA HIS A 767 30.99 0.76 -19.34
C HIS A 767 30.33 0.19 -18.10
N LEU A 768 30.04 -1.11 -18.10
CA LEU A 768 29.38 -1.79 -16.97
C LEU A 768 30.19 -2.98 -16.52
N ILE A 769 30.49 -3.04 -15.22
CA ILE A 769 31.08 -4.21 -14.58
C ILE A 769 29.94 -5.02 -13.94
N LEU A 770 29.85 -6.28 -14.36
CA LEU A 770 28.81 -7.22 -13.95
C LEU A 770 29.41 -8.53 -13.48
N PRO A 771 28.76 -9.27 -12.56
CA PRO A 771 29.17 -10.62 -12.24
C PRO A 771 29.11 -11.53 -13.47
N ARG A 772 30.10 -12.40 -13.68
CA ARG A 772 30.15 -13.32 -14.83
C ARG A 772 28.92 -14.19 -14.94
N ARG A 773 28.35 -14.60 -13.83
CA ARG A 773 27.14 -15.44 -13.82
C ARG A 773 25.89 -14.71 -14.35
N ASN A 774 25.91 -13.38 -14.44
CA ASN A 774 24.86 -12.57 -15.05
C ASN A 774 25.05 -12.34 -16.57
N GLU A 775 26.08 -12.95 -17.20
CA GLU A 775 26.30 -12.82 -18.64
C GLU A 775 25.07 -13.26 -19.46
N ARG A 776 24.40 -14.33 -19.04
CA ARG A 776 23.16 -14.81 -19.65
C ARG A 776 22.00 -13.80 -19.57
N ASP A 777 21.95 -12.97 -18.53
CA ASP A 777 20.85 -12.03 -18.30
C ASP A 777 20.95 -10.80 -19.24
N ILE A 778 22.08 -10.65 -19.93
CA ILE A 778 22.27 -9.63 -20.98
C ILE A 778 21.42 -9.92 -22.22
N GLU A 779 21.00 -11.15 -22.44
CA GLU A 779 20.10 -11.49 -23.54
C GLU A 779 18.75 -10.81 -23.44
N ASP A 780 18.35 -10.43 -22.23
CA ASP A 780 17.10 -9.67 -21.97
C ASP A 780 17.22 -8.16 -22.26
N VAL A 781 18.43 -7.66 -22.45
CA VAL A 781 18.69 -6.27 -22.83
C VAL A 781 18.50 -6.10 -24.34
N PRO A 782 17.76 -5.09 -24.82
CA PRO A 782 17.58 -4.81 -26.25
C PRO A 782 18.91 -4.77 -27.00
N GLU A 783 18.95 -5.36 -28.22
CA GLU A 783 20.19 -5.52 -28.98
C GLU A 783 20.87 -4.18 -29.29
N ASP A 784 20.09 -3.13 -29.59
CA ASP A 784 20.61 -1.80 -29.88
C ASP A 784 21.35 -1.19 -28.69
N LEU A 785 20.90 -1.44 -27.48
CA LEU A 785 21.56 -1.01 -26.24
C LEU A 785 22.80 -1.85 -25.94
N ARG A 786 22.72 -3.18 -26.20
CA ARG A 786 23.89 -4.06 -26.05
C ARG A 786 25.06 -3.62 -26.89
N ARG A 787 24.84 -3.10 -28.08
CA ARG A 787 25.87 -2.60 -28.98
C ARG A 787 26.48 -1.25 -28.50
N GLN A 788 25.77 -0.49 -27.67
CA GLN A 788 26.20 0.81 -27.19
C GLN A 788 26.95 0.76 -25.84
N ILE A 789 26.92 -0.38 -25.16
CA ILE A 789 27.46 -0.56 -23.82
C ILE A 789 28.57 -1.62 -23.86
N ALA A 790 29.69 -1.33 -23.26
CA ALA A 790 30.79 -2.25 -23.06
C ALA A 790 30.60 -2.98 -21.72
N PHE A 791 30.37 -4.30 -21.77
CA PHE A 791 30.22 -5.15 -20.59
C PHE A 791 31.55 -5.78 -20.20
N VAL A 792 31.88 -5.73 -18.92
CA VAL A 792 33.03 -6.41 -18.32
C VAL A 792 32.49 -7.39 -17.30
N PHE A 793 32.69 -8.68 -17.54
CA PHE A 793 32.25 -9.75 -16.66
C PHE A 793 33.38 -10.19 -15.74
N VAL A 794 33.11 -10.19 -14.43
CA VAL A 794 34.10 -10.42 -13.38
C VAL A 794 33.66 -11.53 -12.42
N ASP A 795 34.64 -12.25 -11.88
CA ASP A 795 34.44 -13.27 -10.85
C ASP A 795 34.94 -12.81 -9.47
N ASP A 796 35.90 -11.90 -9.44
CA ASP A 796 36.56 -11.45 -8.23
C ASP A 796 36.66 -9.91 -8.12
N ALA A 797 36.72 -9.42 -6.88
CA ALA A 797 36.83 -7.99 -6.59
C ALA A 797 38.11 -7.35 -7.14
N GLU A 798 39.20 -8.13 -7.23
CA GLU A 798 40.47 -7.65 -7.82
C GLU A 798 40.29 -7.29 -9.31
N GLU A 799 39.51 -8.08 -10.06
CA GLU A 799 39.16 -7.79 -11.45
C GLU A 799 38.35 -6.51 -11.52
N VAL A 800 37.37 -6.33 -10.62
CA VAL A 800 36.58 -5.08 -10.54
C VAL A 800 37.51 -3.88 -10.38
N LEU A 801 38.40 -3.91 -9.39
CA LEU A 801 39.31 -2.81 -9.08
C LEU A 801 40.27 -2.50 -10.25
N ARG A 802 40.76 -3.53 -10.95
CA ARG A 802 41.64 -3.38 -12.11
C ARG A 802 40.96 -2.61 -13.25
N HIS A 803 39.68 -2.86 -13.48
CA HIS A 803 38.89 -2.19 -14.52
C HIS A 803 38.33 -0.83 -14.08
N ALA A 804 38.03 -0.67 -12.80
CA ALA A 804 37.34 0.51 -12.26
C ALA A 804 38.30 1.67 -11.92
N LEU A 805 39.49 1.35 -11.35
CA LEU A 805 40.42 2.38 -10.88
C LEU A 805 41.28 2.93 -12.01
N SER A 806 41.42 4.26 -12.06
CA SER A 806 42.32 4.93 -12.99
C SER A 806 43.77 4.47 -12.78
N PRO A 807 44.63 4.44 -13.82
CA PRO A 807 46.06 4.10 -13.69
C PRO A 807 46.73 4.93 -12.61
N ALA A 808 47.69 4.37 -11.88
CA ALA A 808 48.48 5.11 -10.91
C ALA A 808 49.30 6.20 -11.61
N ALA A 809 49.37 7.41 -11.03
CA ALA A 809 50.06 8.55 -11.62
C ALA A 809 51.53 8.25 -11.98
N SER A 810 52.19 7.29 -11.30
CA SER A 810 53.54 6.81 -11.60
C SER A 810 53.64 5.98 -12.90
N ALA A 811 52.52 5.30 -13.30
CA ALA A 811 52.48 4.52 -14.54
C ALA A 811 52.27 5.42 -15.76
N VAL A 812 51.54 6.52 -15.65
CA VAL A 812 51.34 7.50 -16.72
C VAL A 812 52.67 8.23 -17.03
N ALA A 813 53.46 8.51 -16.01
CA ALA A 813 54.78 9.15 -16.17
C ALA A 813 55.84 8.20 -16.81
N ARG A 814 55.67 6.89 -16.72
CA ARG A 814 56.52 5.87 -17.39
C ARG A 814 56.13 5.60 -18.84
N ALA A 815 54.84 5.71 -19.18
CA ALA A 815 54.34 5.52 -20.55
C ALA A 815 54.53 6.77 -21.44
N ALA A 816 54.77 7.93 -20.84
CA ALA A 816 55.06 9.20 -21.51
C ALA A 816 56.57 9.49 -21.70
N ARG A 817 57.42 8.59 -21.22
CA ARG A 817 58.88 8.55 -21.52
C ARG A 817 59.19 7.37 -22.46
#